data_67a74e9fae1628c5657d0a982a81be38
#
_entry.id   67a74e9fae1628c5657d0a982a81be38
#
_cell.length_a   1.000
_cell.length_b   1.000
_cell.length_c   1.000
_cell.angle_alpha   90.00
_cell.angle_beta   90.00
_cell.angle_gamma   90.00
#
_symmetry.space_group_name_H-M   'P 1'
#
loop_
_entity.id
_entity.type
_entity.pdbx_description
1 polymer ?
#
loop_
_entity_poly.entity_id
_entity_poly.type
_entity_poly.pdbx_seq_one_letter_code
_entity_poly.pdbx_strand_id
1 'polypeptide(L)'
;MRLWILSVMLVIFIPIEQGSAQTDSRPSLPAPAAKSELRDNSTPLVPGVEPHEDQLTFLPVGEDPENRLLKPFTQHLVLDQKQFWTAPFHWKRQDAQFLLPFAAFTGALIAGDSWISRQVSDKPSQISRSKSISDYATFSLIGAAGASYFWGHFVHNDHLRETGFLAGEAALNSTAVTYLSKSMTQRPRPLDGNGNGTFFQGGASFPSEHSAIAWSVASVIAHEYPGTLTKLAAYGLASTVTLTRVTGKQHFASDVVIGSALGWYFARQVYRAHHDPELGGAGWSDLVSAEDLDQGETVRNPANMGSPYVPLDSWVYPAMERLVALGYIRSGFLGMRPWTRMECARLLDEADERMQGDSSEAQKIHDALAEEFSDESARLGGAANLGVNLDSVYTRFTGISGTPLLDGYHFGQTIINDYGRPYGEGFNNVTGFTSHAVAGPFLFYVRGEYQHSPSVAALPLQARQVIQAVDFLPSAPPGTPVPAVNQMDLLEAYAGLQLGDWQITFGKQELWWGADASGPMMFSTNAPPFMMLQFTRVKPITLPGIFGRIGPIRTQYILGRLTGHHWVHGQALGTTGSWTQPLSDQPFITGQKISFKPSSNLEFGVSATTIFAGTGYPFTAHSLLRAMFSTATPGPGSPADPGDRQGAFDFVYRIPKLRNLTFYGDAYSEDQANPWFAWDKSAITSGIYIPQVPKIHKLDLRVEGAYTDLPGGTATISEQPGFFYYNLHYRSGYTNNGNLLASWIGRQGQGAEAWSNYWFSPRNRLQLHFRHQKVDHKFIPGGGTLTDLGIRADLWVRSMVDISSTVQYERWNFPVIAPAPQTNITAQFQITFHPHWTLR
;
A
#
# COMPACT_ATOMS: atom_id res chain seq x y z
N MET A 1 1.45 17.42 5.24
CA MET A 1 1.64 15.99 5.06
C MET A 1 1.55 15.19 6.35
N ARG A 2 2.08 15.68 7.47
CA ARG A 2 1.86 15.04 8.78
C ARG A 2 0.36 14.93 9.18
N LEU A 3 -0.51 15.76 8.61
CA LEU A 3 -1.97 15.67 8.73
C LEU A 3 -2.62 14.65 7.78
N TRP A 4 -2.03 14.40 6.61
CA TRP A 4 -2.61 13.51 5.59
C TRP A 4 -2.46 12.02 5.91
N ILE A 5 -1.37 11.65 6.60
CA ILE A 5 -1.10 10.26 6.99
C ILE A 5 -2.21 9.71 7.90
N LEU A 6 -2.78 10.57 8.75
CA LEU A 6 -3.86 10.20 9.68
C LEU A 6 -5.25 10.27 9.03
N SER A 7 -5.45 11.12 8.01
CA SER A 7 -6.74 11.21 7.31
C SER A 7 -7.10 9.93 6.56
N VAL A 8 -6.12 9.26 5.97
CA VAL A 8 -6.36 8.01 5.23
C VAL A 8 -6.69 6.85 6.17
N MET A 9 -6.12 6.84 7.38
CA MET A 9 -6.44 5.80 8.37
C MET A 9 -7.86 5.92 8.94
N LEU A 10 -8.47 7.10 8.87
CA LEU A 10 -9.79 7.33 9.46
C LEU A 10 -10.96 7.22 8.49
N VAL A 11 -10.71 7.39 7.19
CA VAL A 11 -11.72 7.16 6.14
C VAL A 11 -12.16 5.68 6.07
N ILE A 12 -11.38 4.77 6.69
CA ILE A 12 -11.65 3.32 6.72
C ILE A 12 -12.96 2.96 7.46
N PHE A 13 -13.51 3.85 8.28
CA PHE A 13 -14.72 3.58 9.05
C PHE A 13 -16.00 4.25 8.53
N ILE A 14 -16.00 4.85 7.35
CA ILE A 14 -17.22 5.37 6.74
C ILE A 14 -17.91 4.23 5.98
N PRO A 15 -19.02 3.69 6.44
CA PRO A 15 -19.82 2.79 5.60
C PRO A 15 -20.39 3.62 4.45
N ILE A 16 -19.89 3.39 3.23
CA ILE A 16 -20.47 3.98 2.03
C ILE A 16 -21.67 3.12 1.66
N GLU A 17 -22.84 3.50 2.11
CA GLU A 17 -24.08 2.97 1.58
C GLU A 17 -24.26 3.45 0.13
N GLN A 18 -24.37 2.50 -0.78
CA GLN A 18 -24.72 2.79 -2.16
C GLN A 18 -26.18 3.23 -2.26
N GLY A 19 -26.42 4.52 -2.36
CA GLY A 19 -27.71 5.06 -2.79
C GLY A 19 -27.92 4.78 -4.27
N SER A 20 -28.79 3.84 -4.61
CA SER A 20 -29.30 3.67 -5.96
C SER A 20 -30.24 4.83 -6.28
N ALA A 21 -29.76 5.84 -6.98
CA ALA A 21 -30.62 6.84 -7.62
C ALA A 21 -31.23 6.22 -8.87
N GLN A 22 -32.44 5.68 -8.76
CA GLN A 22 -33.30 5.44 -9.90
C GLN A 22 -33.97 6.75 -10.30
N THR A 23 -33.50 7.33 -11.37
CA THR A 23 -34.31 8.29 -12.18
C THR A 23 -34.90 7.50 -13.33
N ASP A 24 -36.14 7.11 -13.20
CA ASP A 24 -36.93 6.63 -14.34
C ASP A 24 -38.14 7.52 -14.54
N SER A 25 -38.08 8.36 -15.57
CA SER A 25 -39.17 9.16 -16.10
C SER A 25 -39.56 8.63 -17.47
N ARG A 26 -40.60 7.82 -17.52
CA ARG A 26 -41.40 7.63 -18.75
C ARG A 26 -42.89 7.54 -18.44
N PRO A 27 -43.75 8.12 -19.35
CA PRO A 27 -45.14 8.33 -19.06
C PRO A 27 -46.00 7.07 -19.26
N SER A 28 -46.99 6.95 -18.39
CA SER A 28 -48.03 5.93 -18.39
C SER A 28 -49.03 6.08 -19.53
N LEU A 29 -49.38 4.98 -20.20
CA LEU A 29 -50.61 4.80 -20.98
C LEU A 29 -51.53 3.80 -20.22
N PRO A 30 -52.86 3.94 -20.34
CA PRO A 30 -53.82 3.38 -19.40
C PRO A 30 -54.17 1.91 -19.67
N ALA A 31 -54.41 1.19 -18.58
CA ALA A 31 -54.86 -0.21 -18.58
C ALA A 31 -56.40 -0.33 -18.78
N PRO A 32 -56.87 -1.41 -19.41
CA PRO A 32 -58.30 -1.73 -19.39
C PRO A 32 -58.64 -2.60 -18.18
N ALA A 33 -59.82 -2.37 -17.63
CA ALA A 33 -60.44 -3.08 -16.53
C ALA A 33 -60.78 -4.54 -16.85
N ALA A 34 -60.58 -5.46 -15.91
CA ALA A 34 -61.15 -6.79 -15.90
C ALA A 34 -61.47 -7.22 -14.47
N LYS A 35 -62.64 -7.79 -14.40
CA LYS A 35 -63.56 -8.16 -13.32
C LYS A 35 -63.00 -9.09 -12.24
N SER A 36 -63.55 -8.85 -11.04
CA SER A 36 -63.51 -9.71 -9.88
C SER A 36 -64.14 -11.10 -10.10
N GLU A 37 -63.47 -12.15 -9.66
CA GLU A 37 -64.11 -13.38 -9.18
C GLU A 37 -63.47 -13.84 -7.87
N LEU A 38 -64.32 -13.88 -6.84
CA LEU A 38 -64.10 -14.53 -5.58
C LEU A 38 -63.98 -16.06 -5.78
N ARG A 39 -62.87 -16.62 -5.32
CA ARG A 39 -62.79 -18.05 -5.00
C ARG A 39 -62.23 -18.25 -3.61
N ASP A 40 -63.10 -18.69 -2.76
CA ASP A 40 -62.81 -19.26 -1.46
C ASP A 40 -62.10 -20.61 -1.66
N ASN A 41 -60.94 -20.75 -1.02
CA ASN A 41 -60.31 -22.06 -0.80
C ASN A 41 -59.51 -22.02 0.50
N SER A 42 -60.17 -22.47 1.53
CA SER A 42 -59.58 -22.98 2.76
C SER A 42 -58.61 -24.13 2.49
N THR A 43 -57.33 -23.93 2.70
CA THR A 43 -56.32 -24.99 2.79
C THR A 43 -55.71 -24.99 4.21
N PRO A 44 -55.35 -26.14 4.77
CA PRO A 44 -55.16 -26.30 6.21
C PRO A 44 -53.83 -25.68 6.67
N LEU A 45 -53.85 -25.09 7.85
CA LEU A 45 -52.72 -24.60 8.63
C LEU A 45 -51.68 -25.72 8.82
N VAL A 46 -50.49 -25.51 8.27
CA VAL A 46 -49.27 -26.19 8.67
C VAL A 46 -48.88 -25.62 10.05
N PRO A 47 -48.55 -26.47 11.06
CA PRO A 47 -48.14 -25.97 12.37
C PRO A 47 -46.91 -25.06 12.26
N GLY A 48 -47.03 -23.92 12.93
CA GLY A 48 -46.05 -22.85 12.88
C GLY A 48 -44.63 -23.30 13.19
N VAL A 49 -43.73 -22.94 12.33
CA VAL A 49 -42.40 -22.61 12.71
C VAL A 49 -42.52 -21.26 13.46
N GLU A 50 -42.40 -21.28 14.77
CA GLU A 50 -42.23 -20.07 15.56
C GLU A 50 -41.04 -19.34 14.98
N PRO A 51 -41.15 -18.03 14.69
CA PRO A 51 -39.96 -17.23 14.35
C PRO A 51 -39.06 -17.35 15.58
N HIS A 52 -37.82 -17.82 15.40
CA HIS A 52 -36.78 -17.65 16.39
C HIS A 52 -36.67 -16.14 16.59
N GLU A 53 -37.33 -15.64 17.66
CA GLU A 53 -37.02 -14.32 18.22
C GLU A 53 -35.56 -14.36 18.56
N ASP A 54 -34.75 -13.74 17.69
CA ASP A 54 -33.45 -13.22 18.06
C ASP A 54 -33.71 -12.19 19.18
N GLN A 55 -33.65 -12.66 20.40
CA GLN A 55 -33.69 -11.83 21.61
C GLN A 55 -32.43 -10.95 21.66
N LEU A 56 -32.25 -10.09 20.69
CA LEU A 56 -31.54 -8.84 20.86
C LEU A 56 -32.41 -7.98 21.75
N THR A 57 -31.90 -7.57 22.87
CA THR A 57 -32.45 -6.80 23.96
C THR A 57 -32.95 -5.39 23.59
N PHE A 58 -33.60 -5.25 22.46
CA PHE A 58 -34.39 -4.06 22.11
C PHE A 58 -35.78 -4.26 22.63
N LEU A 59 -36.33 -3.20 23.19
CA LEU A 59 -37.76 -3.20 23.54
C LEU A 59 -38.55 -3.40 22.23
N PRO A 60 -39.64 -4.15 22.23
CA PRO A 60 -40.51 -4.28 21.08
C PRO A 60 -40.97 -2.94 20.57
N VAL A 61 -41.19 -2.83 19.26
CA VAL A 61 -41.75 -1.61 18.67
C VAL A 61 -43.07 -1.27 19.34
N GLY A 62 -43.17 -0.08 19.94
CA GLY A 62 -44.30 0.40 20.72
C GLY A 62 -44.17 0.24 22.24
N GLU A 63 -43.16 -0.46 22.74
CA GLU A 63 -42.79 -0.50 24.16
C GLU A 63 -41.60 0.41 24.51
N ASP A 64 -40.98 1.03 23.52
CA ASP A 64 -39.88 1.95 23.70
C ASP A 64 -40.42 3.24 24.34
N PRO A 65 -39.74 3.78 25.39
CA PRO A 65 -40.10 5.09 25.98
C PRO A 65 -39.97 6.16 24.90
N GLU A 66 -40.98 7.03 24.81
CA GLU A 66 -40.97 8.15 23.89
C GLU A 66 -39.68 9.00 24.00
N ASN A 67 -39.15 9.50 22.85
CA ASN A 67 -37.97 10.37 22.75
C ASN A 67 -38.20 11.73 23.47
N ARG A 68 -38.30 11.69 24.77
CA ARG A 68 -38.55 12.84 25.67
C ARG A 68 -37.47 12.92 26.75
N LEU A 69 -37.14 14.18 27.17
CA LEU A 69 -36.20 14.42 28.26
C LEU A 69 -36.75 13.90 29.61
N LEU A 70 -35.87 13.81 30.60
CA LEU A 70 -36.10 13.37 31.98
C LEU A 70 -36.19 11.84 32.07
N LYS A 71 -37.33 11.29 32.49
CA LYS A 71 -37.46 9.87 32.81
C LYS A 71 -37.25 8.94 31.64
N PRO A 72 -37.83 9.14 30.43
CA PRO A 72 -37.53 8.32 29.26
C PRO A 72 -36.04 8.35 28.89
N PHE A 73 -35.44 9.53 28.78
CA PHE A 73 -34.03 9.69 28.46
C PHE A 73 -33.09 8.95 29.42
N THR A 74 -33.34 9.01 30.73
CA THR A 74 -32.56 8.27 31.73
C THR A 74 -32.74 6.75 31.62
N GLN A 75 -33.93 6.29 31.24
CA GLN A 75 -34.20 4.88 30.97
C GLN A 75 -33.43 4.38 29.77
N HIS A 76 -33.43 5.13 28.66
CA HIS A 76 -32.62 4.84 27.45
C HIS A 76 -31.15 4.71 27.81
N LEU A 77 -30.54 5.72 28.46
CA LEU A 77 -29.14 5.67 28.87
C LEU A 77 -28.78 4.42 29.69
N VAL A 78 -29.65 4.02 30.63
CA VAL A 78 -29.41 2.85 31.45
C VAL A 78 -29.52 1.54 30.63
N LEU A 79 -30.50 1.46 29.74
CA LEU A 79 -30.70 0.29 28.86
C LEU A 79 -29.55 0.14 27.86
N ASP A 80 -29.12 1.23 27.21
CA ASP A 80 -27.99 1.26 26.29
C ASP A 80 -26.68 0.83 26.94
N GLN A 81 -26.41 1.36 28.15
CA GLN A 81 -25.24 0.95 28.93
C GLN A 81 -25.30 -0.53 29.30
N LYS A 82 -26.47 -1.01 29.75
CA LYS A 82 -26.68 -2.43 30.03
C LYS A 82 -26.38 -3.28 28.79
N GLN A 83 -26.94 -2.91 27.66
CA GLN A 83 -26.75 -3.64 26.40
C GLN A 83 -25.25 -3.67 25.98
N PHE A 84 -24.56 -2.54 26.05
CA PHE A 84 -23.13 -2.46 25.75
C PHE A 84 -22.30 -3.40 26.62
N TRP A 85 -22.51 -3.36 27.95
CA TRP A 85 -21.72 -4.17 28.89
C TRP A 85 -22.07 -5.66 28.85
N THR A 86 -23.27 -6.02 28.38
CA THR A 86 -23.69 -7.43 28.21
C THR A 86 -23.39 -7.95 26.81
N ALA A 87 -23.14 -7.11 25.82
CA ALA A 87 -22.88 -7.51 24.44
C ALA A 87 -21.82 -8.63 24.30
N PRO A 88 -20.67 -8.62 25.01
CA PRO A 88 -19.67 -9.67 24.89
C PRO A 88 -20.17 -11.08 25.22
N PHE A 89 -21.21 -11.20 26.04
CA PHE A 89 -21.81 -12.49 26.41
C PHE A 89 -22.77 -13.04 25.34
N HIS A 90 -23.11 -12.20 24.34
CA HIS A 90 -24.03 -12.56 23.25
C HIS A 90 -23.31 -12.67 21.90
N TRP A 91 -21.96 -12.52 21.87
CA TRP A 91 -21.20 -12.61 20.62
C TRP A 91 -21.32 -14.01 20.00
N LYS A 92 -21.61 -14.01 18.70
CA LYS A 92 -21.67 -15.20 17.86
C LYS A 92 -20.32 -15.40 17.11
N ARG A 93 -20.10 -16.58 16.57
CA ARG A 93 -18.91 -16.85 15.73
C ARG A 93 -18.74 -15.85 14.57
N GLN A 94 -19.84 -15.37 14.04
CA GLN A 94 -19.87 -14.37 12.97
C GLN A 94 -19.25 -13.02 13.40
N ASP A 95 -19.45 -12.59 14.65
CA ASP A 95 -18.90 -11.35 15.16
C ASP A 95 -17.36 -11.38 15.24
N ALA A 96 -16.78 -12.59 15.40
CA ALA A 96 -15.33 -12.77 15.42
C ALA A 96 -14.67 -12.34 14.11
N GLN A 97 -15.37 -12.39 12.98
CA GLN A 97 -14.87 -11.96 11.67
C GLN A 97 -14.56 -10.45 11.63
N PHE A 98 -15.25 -9.64 12.44
CA PHE A 98 -15.03 -8.21 12.57
C PHE A 98 -14.16 -7.88 13.78
N LEU A 99 -14.43 -8.52 14.91
CA LEU A 99 -13.75 -8.21 16.16
C LEU A 99 -12.29 -8.62 16.16
N LEU A 100 -11.93 -9.77 15.55
CA LEU A 100 -10.53 -10.20 15.49
C LEU A 100 -9.65 -9.30 14.59
N PRO A 101 -10.04 -8.94 13.35
CA PRO A 101 -9.28 -7.98 12.55
C PRO A 101 -9.19 -6.61 13.20
N PHE A 102 -10.29 -6.13 13.81
CA PHE A 102 -10.31 -4.86 14.52
C PHE A 102 -9.37 -4.88 15.73
N ALA A 103 -9.40 -5.95 16.53
CA ALA A 103 -8.50 -6.12 17.67
C ALA A 103 -7.03 -6.23 17.23
N ALA A 104 -6.74 -6.98 16.15
CA ALA A 104 -5.40 -7.10 15.58
C ALA A 104 -4.90 -5.75 15.05
N PHE A 105 -5.72 -5.01 14.32
CA PHE A 105 -5.41 -3.66 13.84
C PHE A 105 -5.14 -2.69 14.99
N THR A 106 -6.01 -2.69 16.02
CA THR A 106 -5.84 -1.84 17.20
C THR A 106 -4.58 -2.22 17.98
N GLY A 107 -4.30 -3.53 18.13
CA GLY A 107 -3.08 -4.02 18.76
C GLY A 107 -1.82 -3.55 18.02
N ALA A 108 -1.83 -3.60 16.69
CA ALA A 108 -0.74 -3.08 15.86
C ALA A 108 -0.57 -1.56 16.01
N LEU A 109 -1.68 -0.80 16.08
CA LEU A 109 -1.63 0.64 16.36
C LEU A 109 -1.05 0.93 17.75
N ILE A 110 -1.46 0.21 18.79
CA ILE A 110 -0.93 0.37 20.15
C ILE A 110 0.59 0.11 20.14
N ALA A 111 1.06 -0.93 19.47
CA ALA A 111 2.49 -1.21 19.33
C ALA A 111 3.23 -0.12 18.54
N GLY A 112 2.58 0.51 17.56
CA GLY A 112 3.13 1.59 16.72
C GLY A 112 2.97 3.00 17.27
N ASP A 113 2.18 3.22 18.32
CA ASP A 113 1.75 4.54 18.79
C ASP A 113 2.89 5.50 19.13
N SER A 114 3.92 5.01 19.81
CA SER A 114 5.08 5.83 20.16
C SER A 114 5.88 6.24 18.91
N TRP A 115 5.97 5.36 17.91
CA TRP A 115 6.61 5.66 16.63
C TRP A 115 5.78 6.67 15.83
N ILE A 116 4.47 6.46 15.70
CA ILE A 116 3.55 7.39 15.02
C ILE A 116 3.60 8.76 15.69
N SER A 117 3.57 8.81 17.02
CA SER A 117 3.65 10.05 17.78
C SER A 117 4.95 10.81 17.51
N ARG A 118 6.09 10.14 17.42
CA ARG A 118 7.37 10.77 17.06
C ARG A 118 7.41 11.36 15.63
N GLN A 119 6.57 10.88 14.71
CA GLN A 119 6.46 11.46 13.37
C GLN A 119 5.65 12.76 13.33
N VAL A 120 4.87 13.03 14.37
CA VAL A 120 4.10 14.26 14.49
C VAL A 120 4.98 15.37 15.07
N SER A 121 4.84 16.60 14.55
CA SER A 121 5.64 17.76 14.97
C SER A 121 5.46 18.12 16.44
N ASP A 122 6.54 18.45 17.11
CA ASP A 122 6.56 18.92 18.50
C ASP A 122 6.51 20.46 18.60
N LYS A 123 6.27 21.19 17.48
CA LYS A 123 6.20 22.66 17.49
C LYS A 123 5.00 23.14 18.31
N PRO A 124 5.21 23.96 19.39
CA PRO A 124 4.13 24.38 20.29
C PRO A 124 2.97 25.09 19.56
N SER A 125 3.28 25.90 18.54
CA SER A 125 2.25 26.59 17.74
C SER A 125 1.35 25.63 16.95
N GLN A 126 1.91 24.55 16.42
CA GLN A 126 1.13 23.52 15.70
C GLN A 126 0.27 22.70 16.68
N ILE A 127 0.83 22.33 17.81
CA ILE A 127 0.11 21.60 18.88
C ILE A 127 -1.08 22.43 19.37
N SER A 128 -0.85 23.70 19.71
CA SER A 128 -1.90 24.61 20.17
C SER A 128 -3.00 24.81 19.11
N ARG A 129 -2.64 25.02 17.85
CA ARG A 129 -3.63 25.16 16.76
C ARG A 129 -4.44 23.89 16.58
N SER A 130 -3.81 22.72 16.55
CA SER A 130 -4.50 21.44 16.42
C SER A 130 -5.47 21.20 17.58
N LYS A 131 -5.06 21.50 18.80
CA LYS A 131 -5.93 21.44 20.00
C LYS A 131 -7.14 22.34 19.84
N SER A 132 -6.94 23.61 19.50
CA SER A 132 -8.05 24.57 19.31
C SER A 132 -9.03 24.09 18.22
N ILE A 133 -8.55 23.60 17.10
CA ILE A 133 -9.40 23.08 16.03
C ILE A 133 -10.25 21.90 16.52
N SER A 134 -9.66 20.94 17.25
CA SER A 134 -10.42 19.79 17.77
C SER A 134 -11.47 20.21 18.79
N ASP A 135 -11.13 21.14 19.68
CA ASP A 135 -12.04 21.60 20.72
C ASP A 135 -13.22 22.36 20.09
N TYR A 136 -12.97 23.34 19.20
CA TYR A 136 -14.02 24.05 18.47
C TYR A 136 -14.91 23.15 17.62
N ALA A 137 -14.32 22.21 16.89
CA ALA A 137 -15.09 21.28 16.07
C ALA A 137 -15.98 20.35 16.91
N THR A 138 -15.47 19.85 18.04
CA THR A 138 -16.27 19.04 18.98
C THR A 138 -17.41 19.86 19.59
N PHE A 139 -17.12 21.07 20.06
CA PHE A 139 -18.17 21.95 20.58
C PHE A 139 -19.20 22.35 19.53
N SER A 140 -18.77 22.51 18.26
CA SER A 140 -19.72 22.78 17.16
C SER A 140 -20.67 21.60 16.92
N LEU A 141 -20.18 20.36 16.99
CA LEU A 141 -21.02 19.16 16.88
C LEU A 141 -22.01 19.04 18.06
N ILE A 142 -21.53 19.21 19.27
CA ILE A 142 -22.41 19.22 20.48
C ILE A 142 -23.45 20.35 20.38
N GLY A 143 -22.99 21.52 19.95
CA GLY A 143 -23.89 22.68 19.76
C GLY A 143 -24.93 22.44 18.68
N ALA A 144 -24.55 21.79 17.58
CA ALA A 144 -25.47 21.40 16.51
C ALA A 144 -26.54 20.42 17.01
N ALA A 145 -26.16 19.39 17.75
CA ALA A 145 -27.11 18.45 18.36
C ALA A 145 -28.10 19.17 19.30
N GLY A 146 -27.60 20.01 20.23
CA GLY A 146 -28.44 20.79 21.10
C GLY A 146 -29.35 21.79 20.38
N ALA A 147 -28.80 22.52 19.41
CA ALA A 147 -29.56 23.44 18.57
C ALA A 147 -30.66 22.72 17.78
N SER A 148 -30.37 21.56 17.19
CA SER A 148 -31.36 20.74 16.47
C SER A 148 -32.53 20.36 17.41
N TYR A 149 -32.24 19.92 18.61
CA TYR A 149 -33.28 19.56 19.61
C TYR A 149 -34.17 20.75 19.96
N PHE A 150 -33.57 21.87 20.43
CA PHE A 150 -34.33 23.02 20.86
C PHE A 150 -35.05 23.73 19.73
N TRP A 151 -34.37 23.90 18.58
CA TRP A 151 -34.99 24.54 17.43
C TRP A 151 -36.13 23.68 16.85
N GLY A 152 -35.93 22.36 16.75
CA GLY A 152 -36.96 21.41 16.33
C GLY A 152 -38.20 21.50 17.27
N HIS A 153 -37.98 21.62 18.56
CA HIS A 153 -39.07 21.82 19.53
C HIS A 153 -39.82 23.13 19.29
N PHE A 154 -39.09 24.26 19.06
CA PHE A 154 -39.73 25.55 18.83
C PHE A 154 -40.51 25.65 17.53
N VAL A 155 -39.97 25.04 16.44
CA VAL A 155 -40.62 25.09 15.11
C VAL A 155 -41.58 23.92 14.87
N HIS A 156 -41.78 23.05 15.86
CA HIS A 156 -42.63 21.84 15.79
C HIS A 156 -42.18 20.89 14.65
N ASN A 157 -40.86 20.78 14.46
CA ASN A 157 -40.25 19.83 13.54
C ASN A 157 -39.73 18.63 14.30
N ASP A 158 -40.49 17.54 14.28
CA ASP A 158 -40.21 16.34 15.06
C ASP A 158 -38.95 15.64 14.61
N HIS A 159 -38.68 15.59 13.30
CA HIS A 159 -37.45 15.01 12.75
C HIS A 159 -36.18 15.74 13.24
N LEU A 160 -36.21 17.10 13.22
CA LEU A 160 -35.07 17.88 13.71
C LEU A 160 -34.88 17.74 15.22
N ARG A 161 -35.98 17.64 15.98
CA ARG A 161 -35.96 17.41 17.43
C ARG A 161 -35.38 16.05 17.75
N GLU A 162 -35.80 14.99 17.04
CA GLU A 162 -35.31 13.63 17.22
C GLU A 162 -33.83 13.55 16.91
N THR A 163 -33.36 14.12 15.77
CA THR A 163 -31.92 14.19 15.43
C THR A 163 -31.09 14.69 16.60
N GLY A 164 -31.52 15.81 17.20
CA GLY A 164 -30.80 16.37 18.35
C GLY A 164 -30.84 15.48 19.61
N PHE A 165 -31.96 14.83 19.86
CA PHE A 165 -32.14 13.91 20.97
C PHE A 165 -31.23 12.68 20.85
N LEU A 166 -31.32 11.95 19.73
CA LEU A 166 -30.52 10.74 19.49
C LEU A 166 -29.01 11.03 19.43
N ALA A 167 -28.62 12.18 18.82
CA ALA A 167 -27.20 12.59 18.80
C ALA A 167 -26.65 12.87 20.20
N GLY A 168 -27.45 13.53 21.04
CA GLY A 168 -27.12 13.80 22.45
C GLY A 168 -27.03 12.52 23.27
N GLU A 169 -27.95 11.61 23.10
CA GLU A 169 -27.99 10.32 23.77
C GLU A 169 -26.78 9.43 23.43
N ALA A 170 -26.47 9.31 22.15
CA ALA A 170 -25.29 8.57 21.67
C ALA A 170 -23.98 9.16 22.17
N ALA A 171 -23.87 10.51 22.20
CA ALA A 171 -22.72 11.22 22.75
C ALA A 171 -22.52 10.96 24.23
N LEU A 172 -23.59 11.01 25.02
CA LEU A 172 -23.53 10.75 26.47
C LEU A 172 -23.17 9.31 26.79
N ASN A 173 -23.77 8.34 26.07
CA ASN A 173 -23.44 6.93 26.22
C ASN A 173 -21.96 6.64 25.91
N SER A 174 -21.45 7.14 24.80
CA SER A 174 -20.05 6.97 24.45
C SER A 174 -19.09 7.67 25.41
N THR A 175 -19.48 8.83 25.93
CA THR A 175 -18.73 9.57 26.95
C THR A 175 -18.62 8.77 28.25
N ALA A 176 -19.71 8.19 28.73
CA ALA A 176 -19.73 7.38 29.95
C ALA A 176 -18.73 6.21 29.85
N VAL A 177 -18.74 5.49 28.75
CA VAL A 177 -17.80 4.35 28.51
C VAL A 177 -16.37 4.84 28.38
N THR A 178 -16.11 5.97 27.72
CA THR A 178 -14.75 6.50 27.60
C THR A 178 -14.18 6.93 28.93
N TYR A 179 -14.96 7.55 29.80
CA TYR A 179 -14.52 7.92 31.17
C TYR A 179 -14.20 6.70 32.02
N LEU A 180 -15.06 5.68 32.00
CA LEU A 180 -14.79 4.44 32.71
C LEU A 180 -13.52 3.76 32.20
N SER A 181 -13.37 3.68 30.88
CA SER A 181 -12.17 3.09 30.25
C SER A 181 -10.89 3.86 30.60
N LYS A 182 -10.92 5.19 30.66
CA LYS A 182 -9.80 6.03 31.11
C LYS A 182 -9.38 5.70 32.54
N SER A 183 -10.38 5.54 33.44
CA SER A 183 -10.12 5.18 34.84
C SER A 183 -9.46 3.81 34.96
N MET A 184 -9.83 2.86 34.13
CA MET A 184 -9.30 1.51 34.13
C MET A 184 -7.91 1.43 33.50
N THR A 185 -7.69 2.13 32.38
CA THR A 185 -6.48 2.00 31.57
C THR A 185 -5.34 2.90 32.01
N GLN A 186 -5.64 4.06 32.58
CA GLN A 186 -4.71 5.04 33.14
C GLN A 186 -3.50 5.32 32.23
N ARG A 187 -3.75 5.49 30.94
CA ARG A 187 -2.73 5.70 29.92
C ARG A 187 -2.28 7.17 29.86
N PRO A 188 -0.97 7.51 30.00
CA PRO A 188 -0.49 8.88 29.82
C PRO A 188 -0.62 9.34 28.36
N ARG A 189 -0.66 10.67 28.17
CA ARG A 189 -0.70 11.29 26.82
C ARG A 189 0.68 11.30 26.16
N PRO A 190 0.76 11.55 24.84
CA PRO A 190 2.03 11.59 24.11
C PRO A 190 3.07 12.59 24.65
N LEU A 191 2.66 13.65 25.31
CA LEU A 191 3.55 14.64 25.94
C LEU A 191 3.85 14.36 27.41
N ASP A 192 3.18 13.39 28.00
CA ASP A 192 3.31 13.06 29.42
C ASP A 192 4.34 11.92 29.62
N GLY A 193 5.15 12.01 30.65
CA GLY A 193 6.14 11.00 31.03
C GLY A 193 7.21 10.80 29.95
N ASN A 194 7.48 9.55 29.56
CA ASN A 194 8.47 9.20 28.56
C ASN A 194 7.95 9.19 27.10
N GLY A 195 6.69 9.59 26.88
CA GLY A 195 6.06 9.61 25.55
C GLY A 195 5.75 8.24 24.94
N ASN A 196 5.95 7.14 25.68
CA ASN A 196 5.72 5.79 25.15
C ASN A 196 4.26 5.31 25.27
N GLY A 197 3.43 6.01 26.06
CA GLY A 197 2.02 5.68 26.21
C GLY A 197 1.74 4.31 26.82
N THR A 198 2.55 3.89 27.77
CA THR A 198 2.37 2.62 28.49
C THR A 198 1.15 2.69 29.38
N PHE A 199 0.31 1.67 29.38
CA PHE A 199 -0.92 1.60 30.19
C PHE A 199 -0.61 1.51 31.70
N PHE A 200 -1.59 1.88 32.54
CA PHE A 200 -1.56 1.80 34.00
C PHE A 200 -0.51 2.71 34.69
N GLN A 201 -0.26 3.88 34.11
CA GLN A 201 0.70 4.86 34.65
C GLN A 201 0.09 6.20 35.06
N GLY A 202 -1.19 6.21 35.40
CA GLY A 202 -1.84 7.40 35.99
C GLY A 202 -2.30 8.47 35.02
N GLY A 203 -2.46 8.15 33.72
CA GLY A 203 -2.92 9.06 32.68
C GLY A 203 -4.41 8.91 32.34
N ALA A 204 -4.90 9.75 31.39
CA ALA A 204 -6.27 9.74 30.88
C ALA A 204 -6.35 9.85 29.34
N SER A 205 -5.41 9.20 28.63
CA SER A 205 -5.34 9.26 27.18
C SER A 205 -6.31 8.29 26.48
N PHE A 206 -6.47 7.07 26.95
CA PHE A 206 -7.20 6.01 26.26
C PHE A 206 -8.59 5.74 26.87
N PRO A 207 -9.63 5.67 26.03
CA PRO A 207 -9.74 6.13 24.65
C PRO A 207 -10.00 7.64 24.53
N SER A 208 -10.01 8.18 23.27
CA SER A 208 -10.27 9.59 23.02
C SER A 208 -11.76 9.94 23.11
N GLU A 209 -12.11 10.73 24.12
CA GLU A 209 -13.47 11.22 24.34
C GLU A 209 -13.96 12.15 23.22
N HIS A 210 -13.13 13.12 22.80
CA HIS A 210 -13.49 14.04 21.72
C HIS A 210 -13.80 13.29 20.41
N SER A 211 -13.04 12.24 20.11
CA SER A 211 -13.32 11.39 18.96
C SER A 211 -14.62 10.62 19.12
N ALA A 212 -14.90 10.09 20.33
CA ALA A 212 -16.13 9.36 20.61
C ALA A 212 -17.36 10.27 20.43
N ILE A 213 -17.36 11.46 21.05
CA ILE A 213 -18.46 12.43 20.90
C ILE A 213 -18.63 12.84 19.43
N ALA A 214 -17.55 13.18 18.74
CA ALA A 214 -17.62 13.65 17.36
C ALA A 214 -18.22 12.60 16.42
N TRP A 215 -17.81 11.34 16.56
CA TRP A 215 -18.33 10.26 15.74
C TRP A 215 -19.75 9.85 16.13
N SER A 216 -20.13 9.95 17.41
CA SER A 216 -21.52 9.73 17.85
C SER A 216 -22.47 10.72 17.16
N VAL A 217 -22.20 12.00 17.31
CA VAL A 217 -23.07 13.06 16.77
C VAL A 217 -23.08 13.03 15.23
N ALA A 218 -21.89 12.92 14.60
CA ALA A 218 -21.79 12.91 13.15
C ALA A 218 -22.50 11.71 12.52
N SER A 219 -22.44 10.54 13.15
CA SER A 219 -23.09 9.34 12.61
C SER A 219 -24.61 9.41 12.70
N VAL A 220 -25.17 9.94 13.77
CA VAL A 220 -26.64 10.17 13.86
C VAL A 220 -27.06 11.17 12.78
N ILE A 221 -26.41 12.32 12.67
CA ILE A 221 -26.76 13.34 11.65
C ILE A 221 -26.67 12.76 10.23
N ALA A 222 -25.66 11.94 9.95
CA ALA A 222 -25.46 11.35 8.63
C ALA A 222 -26.53 10.32 8.24
N HIS A 223 -27.22 9.71 9.21
CA HIS A 223 -28.31 8.76 8.98
C HIS A 223 -29.69 9.48 8.95
N GLU A 224 -29.87 10.47 9.83
CA GLU A 224 -31.07 11.30 9.79
C GLU A 224 -31.19 12.09 8.47
N TYR A 225 -30.07 12.56 7.93
CA TYR A 225 -30.00 13.32 6.69
C TYR A 225 -29.05 12.62 5.71
N PRO A 226 -29.48 11.57 5.01
CA PRO A 226 -28.60 10.66 4.26
C PRO A 226 -28.00 11.23 2.97
N GLY A 227 -28.17 12.53 2.70
CA GLY A 227 -27.59 13.19 1.53
C GLY A 227 -26.04 13.13 1.53
N THR A 228 -25.44 12.96 0.33
CA THR A 228 -23.98 12.83 0.16
C THR A 228 -23.22 14.02 0.79
N LEU A 229 -23.73 15.24 0.61
CA LEU A 229 -23.09 16.43 1.16
C LEU A 229 -23.13 16.46 2.69
N THR A 230 -24.26 16.06 3.31
CA THR A 230 -24.40 15.97 4.76
C THR A 230 -23.45 14.92 5.33
N LYS A 231 -23.39 13.74 4.72
CA LYS A 231 -22.44 12.67 5.12
C LYS A 231 -20.99 13.15 5.04
N LEU A 232 -20.60 13.80 3.94
CA LEU A 232 -19.26 14.36 3.78
C LEU A 232 -18.95 15.44 4.84
N ALA A 233 -19.90 16.33 5.13
CA ALA A 233 -19.71 17.37 6.14
C ALA A 233 -19.61 16.78 7.55
N ALA A 234 -20.52 15.91 7.93
CA ALA A 234 -20.58 15.30 9.26
C ALA A 234 -19.34 14.43 9.54
N TYR A 235 -19.05 13.48 8.69
CA TYR A 235 -17.87 12.61 8.86
C TYR A 235 -16.56 13.34 8.61
N GLY A 236 -16.52 14.33 7.72
CA GLY A 236 -15.36 15.20 7.52
C GLY A 236 -15.00 15.98 8.77
N LEU A 237 -16.00 16.49 9.47
CA LEU A 237 -15.80 17.21 10.74
C LEU A 237 -15.35 16.27 11.86
N ALA A 238 -15.98 15.11 12.01
CA ALA A 238 -15.56 14.08 12.98
C ALA A 238 -14.12 13.60 12.71
N SER A 239 -13.77 13.38 11.45
CA SER A 239 -12.41 13.04 11.04
C SER A 239 -11.41 14.14 11.38
N THR A 240 -11.78 15.41 11.19
CA THR A 240 -10.95 16.56 11.56
C THR A 240 -10.69 16.60 13.07
N VAL A 241 -11.71 16.35 13.89
CA VAL A 241 -11.53 16.23 15.35
C VAL A 241 -10.49 15.15 15.66
N THR A 242 -10.69 13.94 15.14
CA THR A 242 -9.83 12.79 15.41
C THR A 242 -8.38 13.04 15.01
N LEU A 243 -8.14 13.58 13.81
CA LEU A 243 -6.80 13.92 13.33
C LEU A 243 -6.11 14.97 14.17
N THR A 244 -6.86 16.02 14.55
CA THR A 244 -6.30 17.12 15.33
C THR A 244 -6.03 16.75 16.79
N ARG A 245 -6.65 15.70 17.33
CA ARG A 245 -6.27 15.13 18.65
C ARG A 245 -4.88 14.47 18.58
N VAL A 246 -4.52 13.80 17.49
CA VAL A 246 -3.20 13.20 17.33
C VAL A 246 -2.15 14.26 17.00
N THR A 247 -2.43 15.18 16.05
CA THR A 247 -1.50 16.25 15.72
C THR A 247 -1.32 17.29 16.81
N GLY A 248 -2.27 17.39 17.72
CA GLY A 248 -2.20 18.16 18.96
C GLY A 248 -1.55 17.42 20.13
N LYS A 249 -0.99 16.22 19.90
CA LYS A 249 -0.34 15.40 20.95
C LYS A 249 -1.22 15.15 22.18
N GLN A 250 -2.54 15.19 22.02
CA GLN A 250 -3.48 14.91 23.10
C GLN A 250 -3.77 13.44 23.27
N HIS A 251 -3.66 12.68 22.17
CA HIS A 251 -3.95 11.26 22.10
C HIS A 251 -3.00 10.54 21.13
N PHE A 252 -2.80 9.25 21.35
CA PHE A 252 -2.17 8.36 20.40
C PHE A 252 -3.14 7.96 19.28
N ALA A 253 -2.61 7.38 18.18
CA ALA A 253 -3.43 6.93 17.07
C ALA A 253 -4.45 5.84 17.47
N SER A 254 -4.07 4.91 18.34
CA SER A 254 -4.99 3.88 18.84
C SER A 254 -6.09 4.47 19.72
N ASP A 255 -5.81 5.50 20.53
CA ASP A 255 -6.81 6.14 21.41
C ASP A 255 -7.96 6.74 20.60
N VAL A 256 -7.62 7.40 19.48
CA VAL A 256 -8.62 8.06 18.64
C VAL A 256 -9.40 7.06 17.79
N VAL A 257 -8.78 5.98 17.33
CA VAL A 257 -9.48 4.92 16.57
C VAL A 257 -10.50 4.22 17.44
N ILE A 258 -10.12 3.81 18.66
CA ILE A 258 -11.06 3.20 19.62
C ILE A 258 -12.14 4.19 20.02
N GLY A 259 -11.82 5.46 20.27
CA GLY A 259 -12.81 6.49 20.58
C GLY A 259 -13.82 6.66 19.43
N SER A 260 -13.35 6.74 18.19
CA SER A 260 -14.20 6.84 17.00
C SER A 260 -15.12 5.61 16.82
N ALA A 261 -14.58 4.42 17.03
CA ALA A 261 -15.35 3.19 16.95
C ALA A 261 -16.44 3.11 18.04
N LEU A 262 -16.15 3.52 19.27
CA LEU A 262 -17.13 3.61 20.34
C LEU A 262 -18.24 4.62 19.99
N GLY A 263 -17.86 5.80 19.48
CA GLY A 263 -18.82 6.81 19.07
C GLY A 263 -19.77 6.32 17.97
N TRP A 264 -19.21 5.71 16.93
CA TRP A 264 -20.00 5.10 15.85
C TRP A 264 -20.91 3.97 16.36
N TYR A 265 -20.38 3.13 17.24
CA TYR A 265 -21.15 2.01 17.83
C TYR A 265 -22.38 2.53 18.60
N PHE A 266 -22.20 3.51 19.49
CA PHE A 266 -23.32 4.06 20.24
C PHE A 266 -24.30 4.83 19.37
N ALA A 267 -23.83 5.53 18.33
CA ALA A 267 -24.72 6.14 17.36
C ALA A 267 -25.60 5.08 16.66
N ARG A 268 -24.99 3.96 16.23
CA ARG A 268 -25.72 2.84 15.62
C ARG A 268 -26.72 2.21 16.59
N GLN A 269 -26.32 1.95 17.82
CA GLN A 269 -27.14 1.32 18.83
C GLN A 269 -28.37 2.18 19.13
N VAL A 270 -28.16 3.47 19.49
CA VAL A 270 -29.22 4.43 19.82
C VAL A 270 -30.15 4.64 18.64
N TYR A 271 -29.60 4.87 17.43
CA TYR A 271 -30.41 5.08 16.25
C TYR A 271 -31.32 3.88 15.93
N ARG A 272 -30.79 2.67 15.97
CA ARG A 272 -31.59 1.45 15.72
C ARG A 272 -32.67 1.18 16.76
N ALA A 273 -32.41 1.58 18.02
CA ALA A 273 -33.34 1.35 19.12
C ALA A 273 -34.47 2.39 19.18
N HIS A 274 -34.17 3.66 18.85
CA HIS A 274 -35.03 4.78 19.23
C HIS A 274 -35.43 5.68 18.06
N HIS A 275 -34.91 5.46 16.84
CA HIS A 275 -35.30 6.23 15.66
C HIS A 275 -36.72 5.89 15.20
N ASP A 276 -37.53 6.88 14.90
CA ASP A 276 -38.83 6.74 14.30
C ASP A 276 -38.78 6.84 12.77
N PRO A 277 -38.91 5.69 12.05
CA PRO A 277 -38.83 5.68 10.58
C PRO A 277 -39.90 6.56 9.89
N GLU A 278 -41.00 6.91 10.55
CA GLU A 278 -42.04 7.75 9.96
C GLU A 278 -41.59 9.23 9.84
N LEU A 279 -40.56 9.64 10.60
CA LEU A 279 -40.03 11.02 10.56
C LEU A 279 -39.02 11.21 9.39
N GLY A 280 -38.52 10.14 8.76
CA GLY A 280 -37.55 10.19 7.66
C GLY A 280 -36.23 9.54 8.05
N GLY A 281 -35.14 9.90 7.35
CA GLY A 281 -33.83 9.28 7.58
C GLY A 281 -33.57 8.03 6.71
N ALA A 282 -32.41 7.40 6.90
CA ALA A 282 -32.06 6.14 6.24
C ALA A 282 -31.90 5.04 7.30
N GLY A 283 -32.42 3.86 7.00
CA GLY A 283 -32.24 2.70 7.86
C GLY A 283 -30.73 2.45 8.11
N TRP A 284 -30.37 2.07 9.32
CA TRP A 284 -29.00 1.63 9.62
C TRP A 284 -28.88 0.16 9.26
N SER A 285 -28.33 -0.14 8.10
CA SER A 285 -28.11 -1.50 7.67
C SER A 285 -27.17 -2.25 8.62
N ASP A 286 -27.36 -3.55 8.77
CA ASP A 286 -26.37 -4.40 9.39
C ASP A 286 -25.10 -4.38 8.56
N LEU A 287 -23.93 -4.31 9.21
CA LEU A 287 -22.63 -4.36 8.51
C LEU A 287 -22.50 -5.62 7.66
N VAL A 288 -23.20 -6.69 8.08
CA VAL A 288 -23.50 -7.88 7.30
C VAL A 288 -24.86 -8.37 7.80
N SER A 289 -25.92 -8.22 7.04
CA SER A 289 -27.16 -8.90 7.38
C SER A 289 -26.99 -10.40 7.13
N ALA A 290 -27.54 -11.24 7.99
CA ALA A 290 -27.62 -12.69 7.72
C ALA A 290 -28.38 -12.96 6.41
N GLU A 291 -29.29 -12.06 6.01
CA GLU A 291 -29.99 -12.09 4.73
C GLU A 291 -29.09 -11.78 3.53
N ASP A 292 -28.03 -10.92 3.68
CA ASP A 292 -27.03 -10.69 2.63
C ASP A 292 -26.10 -11.89 2.42
N LEU A 293 -26.01 -12.79 3.40
CA LEU A 293 -25.28 -14.05 3.28
C LEU A 293 -26.15 -15.18 2.71
N ASP A 294 -27.48 -15.08 2.83
CA ASP A 294 -28.42 -16.17 2.47
C ASP A 294 -29.32 -15.84 1.25
N GLN A 295 -29.40 -14.56 0.84
CA GLN A 295 -30.06 -14.20 -0.43
C GLN A 295 -29.09 -14.48 -1.58
N GLY A 296 -29.33 -15.61 -2.24
CA GLY A 296 -28.70 -15.95 -3.50
C GLY A 296 -28.73 -14.77 -4.47
N GLU A 297 -27.54 -14.45 -5.03
CA GLU A 297 -27.35 -13.73 -6.27
C GLU A 297 -27.79 -12.25 -6.32
N THR A 298 -27.42 -11.42 -5.36
CA THR A 298 -27.13 -10.03 -5.71
C THR A 298 -25.72 -9.99 -6.29
N VAL A 299 -25.61 -9.96 -7.61
CA VAL A 299 -24.34 -9.80 -8.34
C VAL A 299 -23.68 -8.51 -7.88
N ARG A 300 -22.69 -8.62 -6.99
CA ARG A 300 -21.94 -7.47 -6.48
C ARG A 300 -21.02 -6.92 -7.57
N ASN A 301 -20.84 -5.60 -7.61
CA ASN A 301 -19.98 -4.98 -8.61
C ASN A 301 -18.49 -5.16 -8.24
N PRO A 302 -17.72 -5.93 -9.03
CA PRO A 302 -16.29 -6.14 -8.77
C PRO A 302 -15.46 -4.86 -8.76
N ALA A 303 -15.91 -3.79 -9.41
CA ALA A 303 -15.23 -2.50 -9.41
C ALA A 303 -15.17 -1.82 -8.03
N ASN A 304 -15.95 -2.30 -7.05
CA ASN A 304 -15.94 -1.79 -5.68
C ASN A 304 -15.36 -2.81 -4.68
N MET A 305 -14.55 -3.76 -5.16
CA MET A 305 -13.92 -4.77 -4.34
C MET A 305 -12.43 -4.50 -4.19
N GLY A 306 -11.97 -4.20 -2.97
CA GLY A 306 -10.55 -4.04 -2.66
C GLY A 306 -9.80 -5.35 -2.86
N SER A 307 -8.60 -5.28 -3.44
CA SER A 307 -7.78 -6.47 -3.71
C SER A 307 -6.31 -6.20 -3.42
N PRO A 308 -5.62 -7.04 -2.61
CA PRO A 308 -4.21 -6.85 -2.32
C PRO A 308 -3.36 -7.08 -3.58
N TYR A 309 -2.17 -6.48 -3.58
CA TYR A 309 -1.18 -6.74 -4.63
C TYR A 309 -0.56 -8.13 -4.46
N VAL A 310 -0.21 -8.75 -5.58
CA VAL A 310 0.60 -9.97 -5.60
C VAL A 310 2.06 -9.58 -5.31
N PRO A 311 2.74 -10.16 -4.31
CA PRO A 311 4.14 -9.87 -4.02
C PRO A 311 5.06 -10.11 -5.23
N LEU A 312 6.03 -9.21 -5.47
CA LEU A 312 6.90 -9.25 -6.65
C LEU A 312 7.83 -10.48 -6.68
N ASP A 313 8.10 -11.08 -5.53
CA ASP A 313 8.86 -12.33 -5.40
C ASP A 313 8.02 -13.61 -5.57
N SER A 314 6.71 -13.49 -5.89
CA SER A 314 5.79 -14.61 -6.09
C SER A 314 6.06 -15.37 -7.40
N TRP A 315 5.82 -16.70 -7.38
CA TRP A 315 5.82 -17.57 -8.55
C TRP A 315 4.80 -17.15 -9.63
N VAL A 316 3.82 -16.35 -9.26
CA VAL A 316 2.75 -15.85 -10.15
C VAL A 316 3.33 -15.04 -11.32
N TYR A 317 4.32 -14.14 -11.05
CA TYR A 317 4.86 -13.28 -12.12
C TYR A 317 5.53 -14.04 -13.24
N PRO A 318 6.50 -14.96 -13.01
CA PRO A 318 7.08 -15.73 -14.10
C PRO A 318 6.04 -16.61 -14.85
N ALA A 319 5.01 -17.10 -14.16
CA ALA A 319 3.93 -17.85 -14.80
C ALA A 319 3.06 -16.95 -15.70
N MET A 320 2.63 -15.80 -15.20
CA MET A 320 1.84 -14.80 -15.96
C MET A 320 2.64 -14.24 -17.13
N GLU A 321 3.94 -13.91 -16.95
CA GLU A 321 4.81 -13.42 -18.02
C GLU A 321 4.92 -14.43 -19.17
N ARG A 322 4.99 -15.72 -18.87
CA ARG A 322 4.99 -16.77 -19.90
C ARG A 322 3.69 -16.76 -20.70
N LEU A 323 2.52 -16.62 -20.06
CA LEU A 323 1.23 -16.53 -20.75
C LEU A 323 1.11 -15.25 -21.60
N VAL A 324 1.64 -14.12 -21.13
CA VAL A 324 1.74 -12.88 -21.91
C VAL A 324 2.67 -13.07 -23.13
N ALA A 325 3.86 -13.62 -22.90
CA ALA A 325 4.83 -13.85 -23.96
C ALA A 325 4.31 -14.84 -25.02
N LEU A 326 3.59 -15.90 -24.61
CA LEU A 326 2.96 -16.85 -25.52
C LEU A 326 1.75 -16.25 -26.25
N GLY A 327 1.17 -15.13 -25.76
CA GLY A 327 0.12 -14.37 -26.42
C GLY A 327 -1.31 -14.72 -26.00
N TYR A 328 -1.47 -15.50 -24.95
CA TYR A 328 -2.77 -15.81 -24.39
C TYR A 328 -3.33 -14.61 -23.61
N ILE A 329 -2.48 -13.90 -22.86
CA ILE A 329 -2.81 -12.63 -22.21
C ILE A 329 -2.33 -11.47 -23.07
N ARG A 330 -3.22 -10.56 -23.46
CA ARG A 330 -2.93 -9.41 -24.33
C ARG A 330 -3.08 -8.06 -23.64
N SER A 331 -3.93 -7.98 -22.61
CA SER A 331 -4.22 -6.72 -21.88
C SER A 331 -3.33 -6.51 -20.66
N GLY A 332 -2.48 -7.47 -20.28
CA GLY A 332 -1.55 -7.34 -19.16
C GLY A 332 -0.42 -6.33 -19.45
N PHE A 333 -0.09 -5.47 -18.47
CA PHE A 333 0.96 -4.47 -18.58
C PHE A 333 2.21 -4.95 -17.82
N LEU A 334 3.24 -5.36 -18.55
CA LEU A 334 4.49 -5.89 -17.97
C LEU A 334 5.38 -4.81 -17.35
N GLY A 335 5.31 -3.60 -17.89
CA GLY A 335 6.09 -2.46 -17.42
C GLY A 335 5.56 -1.79 -16.15
N MET A 336 4.42 -2.21 -15.60
CA MET A 336 3.81 -1.62 -14.40
C MET A 336 3.33 -2.70 -13.43
N ARG A 337 4.09 -2.93 -12.36
CA ARG A 337 3.81 -3.91 -11.29
C ARG A 337 3.96 -3.23 -9.93
N PRO A 338 3.38 -3.79 -8.83
CA PRO A 338 2.65 -5.07 -8.77
C PRO A 338 1.23 -4.99 -9.33
N TRP A 339 0.65 -6.16 -9.66
CA TRP A 339 -0.75 -6.33 -10.04
C TRP A 339 -1.57 -6.73 -8.84
N THR A 340 -2.85 -6.33 -8.82
CA THR A 340 -3.77 -6.84 -7.80
C THR A 340 -4.17 -8.29 -8.10
N ARG A 341 -4.54 -9.07 -7.07
CA ARG A 341 -5.02 -10.44 -7.25
C ARG A 341 -6.25 -10.51 -8.18
N MET A 342 -7.19 -9.55 -8.04
CA MET A 342 -8.35 -9.43 -8.95
C MET A 342 -7.95 -9.14 -10.40
N GLU A 343 -6.91 -8.33 -10.64
CA GLU A 343 -6.40 -8.09 -12.00
C GLU A 343 -5.78 -9.37 -12.57
N CYS A 344 -5.06 -10.15 -11.76
CA CYS A 344 -4.53 -11.45 -12.21
C CYS A 344 -5.67 -12.41 -12.61
N ALA A 345 -6.74 -12.51 -11.81
CA ALA A 345 -7.92 -13.31 -12.15
C ALA A 345 -8.57 -12.84 -13.47
N ARG A 346 -8.77 -11.54 -13.65
CA ARG A 346 -9.30 -10.97 -14.91
C ARG A 346 -8.43 -11.30 -16.12
N LEU A 347 -7.10 -11.28 -15.96
CA LEU A 347 -6.16 -11.64 -17.03
C LEU A 347 -6.20 -13.14 -17.36
N LEU A 348 -6.52 -13.98 -16.38
CA LEU A 348 -6.73 -15.42 -16.60
C LEU A 348 -8.03 -15.70 -17.33
N ASP A 349 -9.13 -15.02 -17.00
CA ASP A 349 -10.38 -15.10 -17.76
C ASP A 349 -10.15 -14.74 -19.23
N GLU A 350 -9.35 -13.69 -19.50
CA GLU A 350 -8.93 -13.31 -20.85
C GLU A 350 -8.11 -14.42 -21.54
N ALA A 351 -7.26 -15.15 -20.81
CA ALA A 351 -6.46 -16.23 -21.36
C ALA A 351 -7.30 -17.47 -21.68
N ASP A 352 -8.27 -17.81 -20.81
CA ASP A 352 -9.17 -18.98 -20.98
C ASP A 352 -9.94 -18.90 -22.28
N GLU A 353 -10.50 -17.72 -22.61
CA GLU A 353 -11.20 -17.50 -23.89
C GLU A 353 -10.37 -17.90 -25.14
N ARG A 354 -9.02 -17.83 -25.04
CA ARG A 354 -8.09 -18.11 -26.13
C ARG A 354 -7.45 -19.48 -26.08
N MET A 355 -7.61 -20.20 -24.97
CA MET A 355 -7.02 -21.51 -24.76
C MET A 355 -7.99 -22.67 -25.06
N GLN A 356 -9.23 -22.38 -25.43
CA GLN A 356 -10.24 -23.41 -25.69
C GLN A 356 -9.75 -24.48 -26.69
N GLY A 357 -9.61 -25.72 -26.23
CA GLY A 357 -9.12 -26.86 -27.01
C GLY A 357 -7.61 -27.04 -27.07
N ASP A 358 -6.82 -26.26 -26.33
CA ASP A 358 -5.38 -26.42 -26.23
C ASP A 358 -5.02 -27.30 -25.01
N SER A 359 -4.29 -28.39 -25.24
CA SER A 359 -3.74 -29.27 -24.21
C SER A 359 -2.26 -29.02 -23.91
N SER A 360 -1.80 -27.83 -24.24
CA SER A 360 -0.38 -27.43 -24.18
C SER A 360 0.14 -27.19 -22.76
N GLU A 361 1.44 -26.93 -22.65
CA GLU A 361 2.07 -26.46 -21.41
C GLU A 361 1.44 -25.14 -20.89
N ALA A 362 0.92 -24.31 -21.80
CA ALA A 362 0.23 -23.08 -21.43
C ALA A 362 -1.05 -23.34 -20.65
N GLN A 363 -1.83 -24.36 -21.03
CA GLN A 363 -3.02 -24.76 -20.29
C GLN A 363 -2.69 -25.15 -18.84
N LYS A 364 -1.60 -25.89 -18.63
CA LYS A 364 -1.19 -26.27 -17.26
C LYS A 364 -0.81 -25.05 -16.41
N ILE A 365 -0.16 -24.06 -17.03
CA ILE A 365 0.18 -22.78 -16.34
C ILE A 365 -1.10 -22.05 -15.96
N HIS A 366 -2.05 -21.96 -16.88
CA HIS A 366 -3.35 -21.35 -16.64
C HIS A 366 -4.09 -22.05 -15.49
N ASP A 367 -4.20 -23.37 -15.51
CA ASP A 367 -4.91 -24.16 -14.51
C ASP A 367 -4.30 -23.96 -13.10
N ALA A 368 -2.97 -23.93 -13.00
CA ALA A 368 -2.28 -23.68 -11.73
C ALA A 368 -2.50 -22.26 -11.20
N LEU A 369 -2.59 -21.27 -12.09
CA LEU A 369 -2.92 -19.90 -11.71
C LEU A 369 -4.42 -19.74 -11.38
N ALA A 370 -5.31 -20.42 -12.10
CA ALA A 370 -6.75 -20.42 -11.83
C ALA A 370 -7.07 -21.05 -10.45
N GLU A 371 -6.32 -22.09 -10.05
CA GLU A 371 -6.39 -22.62 -8.68
C GLU A 371 -5.97 -21.57 -7.64
N GLU A 372 -4.86 -20.83 -7.89
CA GLU A 372 -4.34 -19.76 -7.03
C GLU A 372 -5.32 -18.61 -6.85
N PHE A 373 -6.04 -18.22 -7.92
CA PHE A 373 -6.97 -17.08 -7.94
C PHE A 373 -8.45 -17.49 -7.92
N SER A 374 -8.78 -18.70 -7.46
CA SER A 374 -10.14 -19.21 -7.44
C SER A 374 -11.13 -18.34 -6.67
N ASP A 375 -10.71 -17.77 -5.53
CA ASP A 375 -11.50 -16.83 -4.73
C ASP A 375 -11.74 -15.51 -5.48
N GLU A 376 -10.70 -14.98 -6.15
CA GLU A 376 -10.81 -13.76 -6.94
C GLU A 376 -11.70 -13.95 -8.18
N SER A 377 -11.63 -15.10 -8.84
CA SER A 377 -12.53 -15.47 -9.96
C SER A 377 -13.98 -15.54 -9.50
N ALA A 378 -14.26 -16.11 -8.32
CA ALA A 378 -15.60 -16.12 -7.73
C ALA A 378 -16.09 -14.68 -7.43
N ARG A 379 -15.21 -13.79 -6.94
CA ARG A 379 -15.52 -12.37 -6.69
C ARG A 379 -15.79 -11.60 -7.99
N LEU A 380 -15.07 -11.89 -9.08
CA LEU A 380 -15.38 -11.36 -10.41
C LEU A 380 -16.77 -11.78 -10.89
N GLY A 381 -17.23 -12.99 -10.50
CA GLY A 381 -18.59 -13.46 -10.70
C GLY A 381 -19.65 -12.87 -9.74
N GLY A 382 -19.26 -11.95 -8.84
CA GLY A 382 -20.17 -11.27 -7.91
C GLY A 382 -20.25 -11.85 -6.50
N ALA A 383 -19.38 -12.79 -6.13
CA ALA A 383 -19.29 -13.33 -4.77
C ALA A 383 -18.86 -12.24 -3.75
N ALA A 384 -19.09 -12.47 -2.47
CA ALA A 384 -18.75 -11.54 -1.40
C ALA A 384 -17.22 -11.32 -1.31
N ASN A 385 -16.81 -10.07 -1.22
CA ASN A 385 -15.42 -9.70 -0.94
C ASN A 385 -15.22 -9.51 0.56
N LEU A 386 -15.14 -10.61 1.29
CA LEU A 386 -14.92 -10.62 2.74
C LEU A 386 -14.03 -11.81 3.10
N GLY A 387 -12.98 -11.55 3.87
CA GLY A 387 -12.09 -12.61 4.35
C GLY A 387 -10.79 -12.09 4.93
N VAL A 388 -10.17 -12.92 5.75
CA VAL A 388 -8.82 -12.75 6.28
C VAL A 388 -8.04 -14.02 5.94
N ASN A 389 -6.90 -13.84 5.29
CA ASN A 389 -6.05 -14.92 4.84
C ASN A 389 -4.66 -14.80 5.44
N LEU A 390 -4.11 -15.90 5.92
CA LEU A 390 -2.68 -16.06 6.14
C LEU A 390 -2.09 -16.66 4.87
N ASP A 391 -1.40 -15.84 4.07
CA ASP A 391 -0.97 -16.23 2.73
C ASP A 391 0.26 -17.14 2.78
N SER A 392 1.23 -16.80 3.62
CA SER A 392 2.45 -17.61 3.77
C SER A 392 3.13 -17.42 5.13
N VAL A 393 3.86 -18.46 5.53
CA VAL A 393 4.87 -18.40 6.60
C VAL A 393 6.16 -19.00 6.05
N TYR A 394 7.27 -18.28 6.15
CA TYR A 394 8.52 -18.71 5.54
C TYR A 394 9.72 -18.50 6.44
N THR A 395 10.75 -19.32 6.21
CA THR A 395 12.07 -19.11 6.77
C THR A 395 13.13 -19.33 5.70
N ARG A 396 14.08 -18.38 5.60
CA ARG A 396 15.20 -18.41 4.66
C ARG A 396 16.51 -18.40 5.45
N PHE A 397 17.35 -19.35 5.16
CA PHE A 397 18.72 -19.46 5.65
C PHE A 397 19.67 -19.09 4.52
N THR A 398 20.60 -18.18 4.77
CA THR A 398 21.63 -17.78 3.81
C THR A 398 23.00 -17.89 4.45
N GLY A 399 23.85 -18.74 3.89
CA GLY A 399 25.26 -18.83 4.23
C GLY A 399 26.12 -18.15 3.16
N ILE A 400 27.00 -17.24 3.58
CA ILE A 400 27.96 -16.57 2.68
C ILE A 400 29.37 -16.90 3.16
N SER A 401 30.16 -17.52 2.30
CA SER A 401 31.56 -17.84 2.55
C SER A 401 32.44 -16.96 1.67
N GLY A 402 33.24 -16.10 2.29
CA GLY A 402 34.02 -15.05 1.63
C GLY A 402 33.31 -13.69 1.64
N THR A 403 34.02 -12.65 1.27
CA THR A 403 33.56 -11.25 1.45
C THR A 403 32.51 -10.85 0.39
N PRO A 404 31.27 -10.53 0.76
CA PRO A 404 30.26 -10.03 -0.16
C PRO A 404 30.41 -8.54 -0.41
N LEU A 405 29.90 -8.06 -1.54
CA LEU A 405 29.68 -6.65 -1.83
C LEU A 405 28.30 -6.22 -1.37
N LEU A 406 28.21 -5.05 -0.72
CA LEU A 406 26.99 -4.56 -0.06
C LEU A 406 26.48 -3.23 -0.63
N ASP A 407 27.30 -2.52 -1.39
CA ASP A 407 27.05 -1.17 -1.83
C ASP A 407 26.82 -1.13 -3.35
N GLY A 408 25.58 -1.39 -3.75
CA GLY A 408 25.16 -1.33 -5.15
C GLY A 408 25.08 0.09 -5.71
N TYR A 409 25.14 1.12 -4.87
CA TYR A 409 25.13 2.52 -5.29
C TYR A 409 26.49 2.99 -5.79
N HIS A 410 27.58 2.53 -5.20
CA HIS A 410 28.96 2.94 -5.57
C HIS A 410 29.74 1.83 -6.28
N PHE A 411 29.66 0.60 -5.83
CA PHE A 411 30.53 -0.49 -6.31
C PHE A 411 29.73 -1.59 -6.99
N GLY A 412 29.12 -2.45 -6.19
CA GLY A 412 28.34 -3.60 -6.63
C GLY A 412 27.70 -4.28 -5.43
N GLN A 413 26.80 -5.20 -5.72
CA GLN A 413 25.98 -5.87 -4.72
C GLN A 413 25.91 -7.37 -5.00
N THR A 414 26.29 -8.20 -4.02
CA THR A 414 26.26 -9.67 -4.15
C THR A 414 24.84 -10.20 -4.31
N ILE A 415 23.91 -9.72 -3.49
CA ILE A 415 22.49 -10.09 -3.55
C ILE A 415 21.70 -8.87 -4.06
N ILE A 416 21.04 -9.00 -5.20
CA ILE A 416 20.23 -7.95 -5.84
C ILE A 416 18.74 -8.26 -5.71
N ASN A 417 17.90 -7.24 -5.81
CA ASN A 417 16.43 -7.35 -5.79
C ASN A 417 15.88 -8.14 -4.59
N ASP A 418 16.46 -7.92 -3.40
CA ASP A 418 16.07 -8.56 -2.15
C ASP A 418 15.57 -7.56 -1.09
N TYR A 419 14.88 -6.50 -1.50
CA TYR A 419 14.27 -5.49 -0.63
C TYR A 419 15.24 -4.80 0.33
N GLY A 420 16.53 -4.71 -0.03
CA GLY A 420 17.55 -4.12 0.85
C GLY A 420 17.72 -4.84 2.19
N ARG A 421 17.35 -6.13 2.27
CA ARG A 421 17.57 -6.94 3.48
C ARG A 421 19.03 -6.99 3.83
N PRO A 422 19.39 -6.86 5.12
CA PRO A 422 20.78 -6.91 5.55
C PRO A 422 21.37 -8.32 5.37
N TYR A 423 22.62 -8.37 4.90
CA TYR A 423 23.41 -9.61 4.85
C TYR A 423 24.88 -9.34 5.10
N GLY A 424 25.61 -10.38 5.49
CA GLY A 424 27.05 -10.33 5.72
C GLY A 424 27.68 -11.70 5.56
N GLU A 425 29.02 -11.77 5.63
CA GLU A 425 29.76 -13.04 5.61
C GLU A 425 29.35 -13.91 6.80
N GLY A 426 29.04 -15.18 6.57
CA GLY A 426 28.57 -16.13 7.57
C GLY A 426 27.09 -16.45 7.44
N PHE A 427 26.43 -16.67 8.56
CA PHE A 427 25.04 -17.09 8.65
C PHE A 427 24.09 -15.89 8.71
N ASN A 428 23.08 -15.87 7.82
CA ASN A 428 22.01 -14.89 7.77
C ASN A 428 20.67 -15.63 7.82
N ASN A 429 19.65 -15.00 8.40
CA ASN A 429 18.30 -15.57 8.47
C ASN A 429 17.22 -14.51 8.24
N VAL A 430 16.20 -14.89 7.52
CA VAL A 430 14.94 -14.14 7.39
C VAL A 430 13.81 -15.10 7.69
N THR A 431 13.00 -14.82 8.70
CA THR A 431 11.79 -15.59 9.02
C THR A 431 10.61 -14.65 9.08
N GLY A 432 9.56 -14.94 8.31
CA GLY A 432 8.45 -14.00 8.17
C GLY A 432 7.13 -14.66 7.82
N PHE A 433 6.12 -13.80 7.70
CA PHE A 433 4.77 -14.17 7.27
C PHE A 433 4.16 -13.10 6.39
N THR A 434 3.18 -13.50 5.57
CA THR A 434 2.32 -12.60 4.80
C THR A 434 0.88 -12.88 5.11
N SER A 435 0.06 -11.84 5.21
CA SER A 435 -1.37 -11.96 5.48
C SER A 435 -2.11 -10.79 4.82
N HIS A 436 -3.34 -11.05 4.39
CA HIS A 436 -4.21 -9.98 3.93
C HIS A 436 -5.63 -10.11 4.45
N ALA A 437 -6.34 -9.00 4.46
CA ALA A 437 -7.77 -8.93 4.76
C ALA A 437 -8.48 -8.08 3.72
N VAL A 438 -9.68 -8.49 3.34
CA VAL A 438 -10.57 -7.74 2.44
C VAL A 438 -11.96 -7.64 3.04
N ALA A 439 -12.59 -6.47 2.87
CA ALA A 439 -13.98 -6.23 3.31
C ALA A 439 -14.65 -5.23 2.36
N GLY A 440 -15.41 -5.73 1.38
CA GLY A 440 -15.99 -4.91 0.33
C GLY A 440 -14.92 -4.10 -0.42
N PRO A 441 -14.96 -2.76 -0.39
CA PRO A 441 -13.95 -1.93 -1.05
C PRO A 441 -12.62 -1.84 -0.29
N PHE A 442 -12.55 -2.25 0.95
CA PHE A 442 -11.37 -2.15 1.80
C PHE A 442 -10.45 -3.35 1.66
N LEU A 443 -9.16 -3.08 1.78
CA LEU A 443 -8.11 -4.10 1.84
C LEU A 443 -7.03 -3.72 2.84
N PHE A 444 -6.39 -4.76 3.41
CA PHE A 444 -5.24 -4.65 4.29
C PHE A 444 -4.25 -5.73 3.90
N TYR A 445 -2.97 -5.40 3.92
CA TYR A 445 -1.88 -6.35 3.68
C TYR A 445 -0.75 -6.10 4.67
N VAL A 446 -0.13 -7.18 5.13
CA VAL A 446 1.03 -7.12 6.02
C VAL A 446 2.03 -8.22 5.67
N ARG A 447 3.31 -7.85 5.65
CA ARG A 447 4.47 -8.74 5.58
C ARG A 447 5.44 -8.36 6.67
N GLY A 448 5.53 -9.19 7.70
CA GLY A 448 6.42 -9.00 8.84
C GLY A 448 7.56 -10.00 8.80
N GLU A 449 8.77 -9.57 9.17
CA GLU A 449 9.97 -10.39 9.15
C GLU A 449 10.83 -10.19 10.41
N TYR A 450 11.38 -11.27 10.93
CA TYR A 450 12.58 -11.25 11.73
C TYR A 450 13.79 -11.37 10.81
N GLN A 451 14.75 -10.47 10.96
CA GLN A 451 15.96 -10.41 10.14
C GLN A 451 17.20 -10.53 11.04
N HIS A 452 18.09 -11.46 10.67
CA HIS A 452 19.39 -11.62 11.28
C HIS A 452 20.48 -11.52 10.21
N SER A 453 21.52 -10.70 10.47
CA SER A 453 22.77 -10.71 9.70
C SER A 453 23.98 -10.50 10.63
N PRO A 454 25.13 -11.07 10.30
CA PRO A 454 26.38 -10.81 11.03
C PRO A 454 26.80 -9.34 10.95
N SER A 455 27.72 -8.93 11.82
CA SER A 455 28.41 -7.64 11.68
C SER A 455 29.31 -7.65 10.45
N VAL A 456 29.39 -6.50 9.77
CA VAL A 456 30.22 -6.34 8.57
C VAL A 456 31.35 -5.37 8.87
N ALA A 457 32.56 -5.70 8.43
CA ALA A 457 33.72 -4.83 8.56
C ALA A 457 33.49 -3.50 7.80
N ALA A 458 34.01 -2.41 8.34
CA ALA A 458 33.97 -1.12 7.63
C ALA A 458 34.79 -1.20 6.34
N LEU A 459 34.34 -0.46 5.33
CA LEU A 459 35.13 -0.28 4.11
C LEU A 459 36.51 0.32 4.42
N PRO A 460 37.55 -0.06 3.66
CA PRO A 460 38.87 0.54 3.79
C PRO A 460 38.84 2.07 3.63
N LEU A 461 39.81 2.76 4.23
CA LEU A 461 39.86 4.23 4.19
C LEU A 461 39.84 4.76 2.74
N GLN A 462 40.53 4.09 1.82
CA GLN A 462 40.59 4.49 0.41
C GLN A 462 39.20 4.46 -0.24
N ALA A 463 38.43 3.39 -0.04
CA ALA A 463 37.05 3.28 -0.55
C ALA A 463 36.14 4.36 0.05
N ARG A 464 36.25 4.62 1.36
CA ARG A 464 35.47 5.67 2.05
C ARG A 464 35.81 7.08 1.56
N GLN A 465 37.09 7.33 1.21
CA GLN A 465 37.54 8.59 0.61
C GLN A 465 36.99 8.76 -0.81
N VAL A 466 36.91 7.68 -1.58
CA VAL A 466 36.27 7.71 -2.91
C VAL A 466 34.79 8.05 -2.76
N ILE A 467 34.04 7.42 -1.85
CA ILE A 467 32.63 7.75 -1.58
C ILE A 467 32.51 9.24 -1.19
N GLN A 468 33.37 9.73 -0.27
CA GLN A 468 33.37 11.14 0.09
C GLN A 468 33.52 12.06 -1.13
N ALA A 469 34.44 11.72 -2.03
CA ALA A 469 34.74 12.54 -3.21
C ALA A 469 33.60 12.55 -4.22
N VAL A 470 33.01 11.36 -4.54
CA VAL A 470 31.96 11.23 -5.58
C VAL A 470 30.60 11.71 -5.13
N ASP A 471 30.34 11.75 -3.81
CA ASP A 471 29.09 12.25 -3.22
C ASP A 471 29.23 13.65 -2.61
N PHE A 472 30.41 14.25 -2.72
CA PHE A 472 30.71 15.58 -2.15
C PHE A 472 30.36 15.67 -0.66
N LEU A 473 30.71 14.63 0.11
CA LEU A 473 30.46 14.60 1.55
C LEU A 473 31.47 15.43 2.33
N PRO A 474 31.11 16.00 3.49
CA PRO A 474 32.01 16.81 4.30
C PRO A 474 33.15 15.98 4.92
N SER A 475 33.00 14.70 5.09
CA SER A 475 34.00 13.76 5.60
C SER A 475 33.74 12.36 5.03
N ALA A 476 34.78 11.54 5.03
CA ALA A 476 34.64 10.13 4.66
C ALA A 476 33.64 9.42 5.61
N PRO A 477 32.82 8.49 5.09
CA PRO A 477 31.93 7.67 5.92
C PRO A 477 32.65 7.04 7.10
N PRO A 478 31.96 6.71 8.23
CA PRO A 478 32.58 6.14 9.43
C PRO A 478 33.39 4.89 9.15
N GLY A 479 34.56 4.76 9.83
CA GLY A 479 35.40 3.56 9.77
C GLY A 479 35.03 2.52 10.84
N THR A 480 33.81 2.56 11.38
CA THR A 480 33.31 1.59 12.34
C THR A 480 32.60 0.45 11.62
N PRO A 481 32.72 -0.78 12.08
CA PRO A 481 31.96 -1.90 11.53
C PRO A 481 30.45 -1.63 11.61
N VAL A 482 29.73 -2.10 10.61
CA VAL A 482 28.26 -2.17 10.68
C VAL A 482 27.88 -3.23 11.68
N PRO A 483 27.07 -2.92 12.71
CA PRO A 483 26.73 -3.90 13.75
C PRO A 483 25.87 -5.04 13.18
N ALA A 484 25.92 -6.19 13.84
CA ALA A 484 25.02 -7.30 13.54
C ALA A 484 23.55 -6.86 13.67
N VAL A 485 22.72 -7.30 12.75
CA VAL A 485 21.27 -7.02 12.76
C VAL A 485 20.55 -8.19 13.44
N ASN A 486 19.66 -7.87 14.36
CA ASN A 486 18.72 -8.79 15.01
C ASN A 486 17.44 -8.00 15.30
N GLN A 487 16.52 -7.96 14.34
CA GLN A 487 15.35 -7.10 14.48
C GLN A 487 14.10 -7.68 13.82
N MET A 488 12.96 -7.29 14.36
CA MET A 488 11.69 -7.43 13.65
C MET A 488 11.51 -6.21 12.74
N ASP A 489 11.23 -6.45 11.47
CA ASP A 489 10.89 -5.40 10.51
C ASP A 489 9.53 -5.65 9.89
N LEU A 490 8.81 -4.57 9.65
CA LEU A 490 7.58 -4.57 8.87
C LEU A 490 7.97 -4.23 7.43
N LEU A 491 8.28 -5.27 6.65
CA LEU A 491 8.76 -5.08 5.28
C LEU A 491 7.70 -4.37 4.44
N GLU A 492 6.47 -4.86 4.48
CA GLU A 492 5.33 -4.24 3.84
C GLU A 492 4.14 -4.17 4.81
N ALA A 493 3.43 -3.07 4.79
CA ALA A 493 2.17 -2.93 5.51
C ALA A 493 1.38 -1.79 4.89
N TYR A 494 0.25 -2.08 4.29
CA TYR A 494 -0.60 -1.07 3.69
C TYR A 494 -2.08 -1.38 3.84
N ALA A 495 -2.85 -0.32 3.86
CA ALA A 495 -4.31 -0.33 3.78
C ALA A 495 -4.74 0.29 2.46
N GLY A 496 -5.88 -0.12 1.94
CA GLY A 496 -6.38 0.41 0.67
C GLY A 496 -7.89 0.44 0.57
N LEU A 497 -8.32 1.18 -0.42
CA LEU A 497 -9.72 1.41 -0.77
C LEU A 497 -9.89 1.33 -2.30
N GLN A 498 -10.84 0.53 -2.76
CA GLN A 498 -11.24 0.45 -4.16
C GLN A 498 -12.46 1.35 -4.40
N LEU A 499 -12.34 2.28 -5.35
CA LEU A 499 -13.41 3.17 -5.77
C LEU A 499 -13.54 3.12 -7.30
N GLY A 500 -14.51 2.37 -7.80
CA GLY A 500 -14.63 2.10 -9.24
C GLY A 500 -13.36 1.45 -9.79
N ASP A 501 -12.78 2.03 -10.85
CA ASP A 501 -11.55 1.50 -11.45
C ASP A 501 -10.25 1.93 -10.73
N TRP A 502 -10.33 2.68 -9.61
CA TRP A 502 -9.18 3.19 -8.89
C TRP A 502 -8.99 2.49 -7.55
N GLN A 503 -7.79 2.01 -7.31
CA GLN A 503 -7.35 1.57 -6.00
C GLN A 503 -6.42 2.60 -5.38
N ILE A 504 -6.74 3.05 -4.17
CA ILE A 504 -5.96 3.98 -3.38
C ILE A 504 -5.38 3.21 -2.22
N THR A 505 -4.05 3.19 -2.09
CA THR A 505 -3.37 2.49 -0.99
C THR A 505 -2.43 3.42 -0.25
N PHE A 506 -2.29 3.19 1.05
CA PHE A 506 -1.36 3.92 1.91
C PHE A 506 -0.59 2.96 2.81
N GLY A 507 0.73 3.07 2.82
CA GLY A 507 1.61 2.27 3.66
C GLY A 507 2.96 1.99 3.02
N LYS A 508 3.73 1.05 3.62
CA LYS A 508 4.95 0.50 3.03
C LYS A 508 4.55 -0.51 1.97
N GLN A 509 4.91 -0.28 0.72
CA GLN A 509 4.57 -1.14 -0.42
C GLN A 509 5.65 -1.09 -1.48
N GLU A 510 5.76 -2.17 -2.25
CA GLU A 510 6.74 -2.33 -3.32
C GLU A 510 6.28 -1.70 -4.64
N LEU A 511 7.26 -1.40 -5.50
CA LEU A 511 7.06 -0.86 -6.84
C LEU A 511 8.02 -1.52 -7.82
N TRP A 512 7.55 -1.65 -9.08
CA TRP A 512 8.37 -2.12 -10.19
C TRP A 512 7.91 -1.42 -11.47
N TRP A 513 8.70 -0.43 -11.91
CA TRP A 513 8.37 0.40 -13.07
C TRP A 513 9.38 0.21 -14.20
N GLY A 514 9.07 -0.69 -15.11
CA GLY A 514 9.83 -1.09 -16.27
C GLY A 514 9.61 -2.55 -16.60
N ALA A 515 10.07 -2.95 -17.77
CA ALA A 515 9.85 -4.29 -18.31
C ALA A 515 10.97 -5.27 -17.98
N ASP A 516 12.12 -4.78 -17.52
CA ASP A 516 13.31 -5.58 -17.26
C ASP A 516 13.10 -6.52 -16.07
N ALA A 517 13.68 -7.71 -16.15
CA ALA A 517 13.60 -8.71 -15.10
C ALA A 517 14.77 -8.60 -14.10
N SER A 518 15.91 -8.04 -14.54
CA SER A 518 17.08 -7.79 -13.68
C SER A 518 16.91 -6.61 -12.73
N GLY A 519 15.95 -5.74 -13.00
CA GLY A 519 15.66 -4.51 -12.23
C GLY A 519 15.56 -3.29 -13.14
N PRO A 520 14.36 -2.69 -13.23
CA PRO A 520 14.12 -1.50 -14.03
C PRO A 520 14.98 -0.32 -13.61
N MET A 521 15.15 0.62 -14.54
CA MET A 521 15.92 1.83 -14.32
C MET A 521 15.23 2.84 -13.39
N MET A 522 13.91 2.68 -13.10
CA MET A 522 13.18 3.62 -12.25
C MET A 522 12.92 3.06 -10.85
N PHE A 523 12.19 1.96 -10.72
CA PHE A 523 11.92 1.29 -9.43
C PHE A 523 12.08 -0.21 -9.55
N SER A 524 12.90 -0.77 -8.66
CA SER A 524 13.12 -2.21 -8.46
C SER A 524 12.92 -2.58 -6.98
N THR A 525 13.19 -3.82 -6.63
CA THR A 525 13.21 -4.29 -5.24
C THR A 525 14.61 -4.31 -4.62
N ASN A 526 15.58 -3.58 -5.16
CA ASN A 526 16.90 -3.43 -4.54
C ASN A 526 16.85 -2.66 -3.21
N ALA A 527 15.99 -1.65 -3.11
CA ALA A 527 15.75 -0.91 -1.88
C ALA A 527 14.55 -1.47 -1.11
N PRO A 528 14.49 -1.30 0.23
CA PRO A 528 13.30 -1.63 1.00
C PRO A 528 12.11 -0.77 0.58
N PRO A 529 10.87 -1.30 0.67
CA PRO A 529 9.66 -0.52 0.48
C PRO A 529 9.60 0.69 1.41
N PHE A 530 9.01 1.79 0.96
CA PHE A 530 8.87 3.02 1.73
C PHE A 530 7.40 3.43 1.90
N MET A 531 7.14 4.27 2.91
CA MET A 531 5.78 4.79 3.17
C MET A 531 5.33 5.67 2.02
N MET A 532 4.23 5.30 1.36
CA MET A 532 3.65 6.06 0.25
C MET A 532 2.13 6.03 0.24
N LEU A 533 1.55 7.05 -0.34
CA LEU A 533 0.18 7.09 -0.84
C LEU A 533 0.25 6.78 -2.34
N GLN A 534 -0.50 5.79 -2.79
CA GLN A 534 -0.51 5.34 -4.16
C GLN A 534 -1.94 5.37 -4.72
N PHE A 535 -2.08 5.86 -5.94
CA PHE A 535 -3.31 5.81 -6.72
C PHE A 535 -3.02 4.98 -7.97
N THR A 536 -3.68 3.86 -8.10
CA THR A 536 -3.51 2.95 -9.23
C THR A 536 -4.83 2.77 -9.96
N ARG A 537 -4.84 3.02 -11.26
CA ARG A 537 -5.96 2.61 -12.09
C ARG A 537 -5.82 1.11 -12.38
N VAL A 538 -6.66 0.29 -11.77
CA VAL A 538 -6.59 -1.18 -11.89
C VAL A 538 -7.07 -1.61 -13.27
N LYS A 539 -8.27 -1.18 -13.66
CA LYS A 539 -8.81 -1.48 -14.99
C LYS A 539 -8.33 -0.46 -16.02
N PRO A 540 -7.68 -0.89 -17.12
CA PRO A 540 -7.24 0.01 -18.17
C PRO A 540 -8.40 0.78 -18.80
N ILE A 541 -8.16 2.03 -19.22
CA ILE A 541 -9.11 2.87 -19.93
C ILE A 541 -8.75 2.96 -21.41
N THR A 542 -9.73 2.89 -22.29
CA THR A 542 -9.56 3.21 -23.70
C THR A 542 -10.24 4.56 -23.99
N LEU A 543 -9.48 5.50 -24.54
CA LEU A 543 -9.99 6.83 -24.84
C LEU A 543 -10.93 6.80 -26.07
N PRO A 544 -11.96 7.65 -26.13
CA PRO A 544 -12.89 7.69 -27.24
C PRO A 544 -12.25 8.32 -28.50
N GLY A 545 -12.85 8.03 -29.66
CA GLY A 545 -12.51 8.64 -30.94
C GLY A 545 -11.10 8.32 -31.44
N ILE A 546 -10.41 9.29 -32.02
CA ILE A 546 -9.06 9.12 -32.59
C ILE A 546 -8.02 8.69 -31.55
N PHE A 547 -8.20 9.09 -30.31
CA PHE A 547 -7.31 8.74 -29.20
C PHE A 547 -7.42 7.26 -28.78
N GLY A 548 -8.49 6.56 -29.20
CA GLY A 548 -8.63 5.11 -29.02
C GLY A 548 -7.52 4.29 -29.72
N ARG A 549 -6.85 4.89 -30.74
CA ARG A 549 -5.70 4.27 -31.42
C ARG A 549 -4.47 4.10 -30.53
N ILE A 550 -4.37 4.85 -29.42
CA ILE A 550 -3.32 4.69 -28.40
C ILE A 550 -3.49 3.34 -27.68
N GLY A 551 -4.71 2.77 -27.74
CA GLY A 551 -5.07 1.53 -27.08
C GLY A 551 -5.40 1.73 -25.60
N PRO A 552 -5.52 0.63 -24.82
CA PRO A 552 -5.77 0.70 -23.39
C PRO A 552 -4.62 1.37 -22.65
N ILE A 553 -4.98 2.23 -21.67
CA ILE A 553 -4.05 3.02 -20.86
C ILE A 553 -4.21 2.61 -19.40
N ARG A 554 -3.10 2.37 -18.72
CA ARG A 554 -3.02 2.19 -17.27
C ARG A 554 -2.17 3.29 -16.65
N THR A 555 -2.57 3.78 -15.47
CA THR A 555 -1.84 4.86 -14.80
C THR A 555 -1.63 4.54 -13.33
N GLN A 556 -0.49 4.99 -12.80
CA GLN A 556 -0.16 4.91 -11.39
C GLN A 556 0.50 6.22 -10.95
N TYR A 557 0.11 6.69 -9.79
CA TYR A 557 0.69 7.86 -9.14
C TYR A 557 1.09 7.53 -7.71
N ILE A 558 2.26 8.01 -7.27
CA ILE A 558 2.78 7.83 -5.93
C ILE A 558 3.19 9.15 -5.28
N LEU A 559 3.05 9.19 -3.97
CA LEU A 559 3.61 10.24 -3.11
C LEU A 559 4.14 9.57 -1.84
N GLY A 560 5.45 9.48 -1.70
CA GLY A 560 6.11 8.77 -0.61
C GLY A 560 7.12 9.61 0.14
N ARG A 561 7.64 9.04 1.22
CA ARG A 561 8.72 9.64 2.01
C ARG A 561 9.87 8.66 2.08
N LEU A 562 11.04 9.10 1.62
CA LEU A 562 12.28 8.32 1.69
C LEU A 562 12.86 8.35 3.11
N THR A 563 13.76 7.42 3.37
CA THR A 563 14.48 7.29 4.65
C THR A 563 15.96 7.02 4.41
N GLY A 564 16.79 7.21 5.45
CA GLY A 564 18.23 6.94 5.36
C GLY A 564 19.04 7.98 4.60
N HIS A 565 18.47 9.14 4.28
CA HIS A 565 19.23 10.28 3.75
C HIS A 565 19.91 11.04 4.90
N HIS A 566 21.18 11.37 4.74
CA HIS A 566 21.99 11.98 5.79
C HIS A 566 22.46 13.40 5.47
N TRP A 567 22.65 13.72 4.19
CA TRP A 567 23.29 14.94 3.75
C TRP A 567 22.53 15.63 2.63
N VAL A 568 22.53 16.97 2.65
CA VAL A 568 21.89 17.82 1.65
C VAL A 568 22.80 19.02 1.34
N HIS A 569 22.65 19.61 0.16
CA HIS A 569 23.35 20.86 -0.20
C HIS A 569 23.00 21.97 0.80
N GLY A 570 24.03 22.63 1.34
CA GLY A 570 23.88 23.74 2.28
C GLY A 570 24.06 25.07 1.60
N GLN A 571 23.56 26.14 2.22
CA GLN A 571 23.71 27.50 1.70
C GLN A 571 25.10 28.15 2.03
N ALA A 572 25.81 27.56 3.00
CA ALA A 572 27.14 28.05 3.40
C ALA A 572 28.19 26.99 3.13
N LEU A 573 29.39 27.46 2.75
CA LEU A 573 30.56 26.61 2.65
C LEU A 573 30.89 26.08 4.05
N GLY A 574 30.78 24.77 4.24
CA GLY A 574 31.11 24.14 5.51
C GLY A 574 32.59 24.24 5.86
N THR A 575 32.96 23.94 7.11
CA THR A 575 34.34 23.93 7.60
C THR A 575 35.28 23.05 6.80
N THR A 576 34.75 22.08 6.05
CA THR A 576 35.47 21.16 5.15
C THR A 576 35.59 21.67 3.71
N GLY A 577 35.07 22.85 3.38
CA GLY A 577 35.06 23.37 2.01
C GLY A 577 33.95 22.78 1.11
N SER A 578 33.11 21.89 1.61
CA SER A 578 31.97 21.35 0.90
C SER A 578 30.68 22.12 1.25
N TRP A 579 29.89 22.45 0.23
CA TRP A 579 28.54 23.02 0.41
C TRP A 579 27.53 21.93 0.84
N THR A 580 27.76 21.30 2.02
CA THR A 580 27.00 20.15 2.49
C THR A 580 26.67 20.31 3.98
N GLN A 581 25.43 20.06 4.35
CA GLN A 581 24.94 20.12 5.72
C GLN A 581 24.17 18.85 6.11
N PRO A 582 24.10 18.52 7.42
CA PRO A 582 23.30 17.40 7.89
C PRO A 582 21.82 17.60 7.54
N LEU A 583 21.16 16.50 7.22
CA LEU A 583 19.74 16.49 6.92
C LEU A 583 18.92 16.24 8.18
N SER A 584 18.03 17.19 8.55
CA SER A 584 17.12 17.06 9.71
C SER A 584 15.76 16.47 9.35
N ASP A 585 15.27 16.69 8.14
CA ASP A 585 14.00 16.22 7.64
C ASP A 585 14.18 15.40 6.37
N GLN A 586 13.71 14.16 6.37
CA GLN A 586 13.82 13.24 5.24
C GLN A 586 13.03 13.76 4.03
N PRO A 587 13.53 13.61 2.80
CA PRO A 587 12.88 14.10 1.60
C PRO A 587 11.65 13.24 1.24
N PHE A 588 10.84 13.80 0.35
CA PHE A 588 9.70 13.13 -0.27
C PHE A 588 10.03 12.76 -1.70
N ILE A 589 9.33 11.75 -2.20
CA ILE A 589 9.36 11.38 -3.60
C ILE A 589 7.92 11.38 -4.13
N THR A 590 7.71 12.01 -5.28
CA THR A 590 6.50 11.87 -6.07
C THR A 590 6.84 11.18 -7.37
N GLY A 591 5.92 10.35 -7.88
CA GLY A 591 6.11 9.65 -9.14
C GLY A 591 4.81 9.43 -9.87
N GLN A 592 4.89 9.40 -11.20
CA GLN A 592 3.77 9.12 -12.08
C GLN A 592 4.23 8.21 -13.22
N LYS A 593 3.41 7.21 -13.52
CA LYS A 593 3.62 6.31 -14.66
C LYS A 593 2.35 6.17 -15.47
N ILE A 594 2.49 6.23 -16.77
CA ILE A 594 1.44 5.99 -17.75
C ILE A 594 1.94 4.93 -18.71
N SER A 595 1.25 3.80 -18.79
CA SER A 595 1.53 2.75 -19.78
C SER A 595 0.35 2.59 -20.72
N PHE A 596 0.63 2.32 -22.00
CA PHE A 596 -0.39 2.19 -23.03
C PHE A 596 0.00 1.11 -24.06
N LYS A 597 -1.01 0.51 -24.70
CA LYS A 597 -0.84 -0.60 -25.65
C LYS A 597 -1.48 -0.28 -27.00
N PRO A 598 -0.70 0.30 -27.97
CA PRO A 598 -1.22 0.56 -29.31
C PRO A 598 -1.62 -0.70 -30.06
N SER A 599 -1.06 -1.85 -29.68
CA SER A 599 -1.47 -3.16 -30.14
C SER A 599 -1.28 -4.22 -29.05
N SER A 600 -1.88 -5.39 -29.25
CA SER A 600 -1.71 -6.51 -28.32
C SER A 600 -0.26 -7.01 -28.16
N ASN A 601 0.63 -6.62 -29.07
CA ASN A 601 2.03 -7.03 -29.09
C ASN A 601 3.00 -5.91 -28.68
N LEU A 602 2.51 -4.70 -28.48
CA LEU A 602 3.35 -3.54 -28.23
C LEU A 602 2.82 -2.76 -27.03
N GLU A 603 3.64 -2.62 -26.03
CA GLU A 603 3.42 -1.79 -24.85
C GLU A 603 4.48 -0.69 -24.78
N PHE A 604 4.07 0.50 -24.37
CA PHE A 604 4.94 1.60 -24.02
C PHE A 604 4.61 2.10 -22.62
N GLY A 605 5.64 2.58 -21.93
CA GLY A 605 5.50 3.27 -20.64
C GLY A 605 6.28 4.56 -20.63
N VAL A 606 5.72 5.58 -20.00
CA VAL A 606 6.40 6.84 -19.68
C VAL A 606 6.27 7.05 -18.19
N SER A 607 7.38 7.33 -17.52
CA SER A 607 7.38 7.59 -16.09
C SER A 607 8.27 8.79 -15.74
N ALA A 608 7.89 9.46 -14.66
CA ALA A 608 8.67 10.55 -14.09
C ALA A 608 8.61 10.46 -12.57
N THR A 609 9.74 10.74 -11.91
CA THR A 609 9.82 10.88 -10.45
C THR A 609 10.52 12.18 -10.09
N THR A 610 10.26 12.65 -8.85
CA THR A 610 10.95 13.81 -8.31
C THR A 610 11.16 13.62 -6.83
N ILE A 611 12.42 13.66 -6.37
CA ILE A 611 12.76 13.77 -4.94
C ILE A 611 12.71 15.25 -4.58
N PHE A 612 11.91 15.61 -3.58
CA PHE A 612 11.67 17.02 -3.24
C PHE A 612 11.40 17.23 -1.75
N ALA A 613 11.37 18.46 -1.31
CA ALA A 613 11.18 18.86 0.06
C ALA A 613 12.26 18.29 1.02
N GLY A 614 12.05 18.34 2.33
CA GLY A 614 13.05 17.97 3.33
C GLY A 614 13.72 19.18 3.97
N THR A 615 14.95 19.03 4.42
CA THR A 615 15.69 20.08 5.11
C THR A 615 15.86 21.32 4.25
N GLY A 616 15.41 22.46 4.76
CA GLY A 616 15.46 23.75 4.05
C GLY A 616 14.31 24.00 3.07
N TYR A 617 13.57 22.96 2.69
CA TYR A 617 12.47 23.00 1.74
C TYR A 617 11.22 22.36 2.33
N PRO A 618 10.27 23.16 2.86
CA PRO A 618 9.08 22.60 3.51
C PRO A 618 8.17 21.91 2.48
N PHE A 619 7.56 20.81 2.91
CA PHE A 619 6.48 20.16 2.15
C PHE A 619 5.24 21.06 2.20
N THR A 620 4.80 21.53 1.03
CA THR A 620 3.58 22.33 0.82
C THR A 620 2.86 21.84 -0.43
N ALA A 621 1.60 22.21 -0.62
CA ALA A 621 0.90 21.94 -1.87
C ALA A 621 1.62 22.56 -3.08
N HIS A 622 2.18 23.76 -2.90
CA HIS A 622 2.95 24.45 -3.93
C HIS A 622 4.26 23.70 -4.29
N SER A 623 5.03 23.23 -3.30
CA SER A 623 6.23 22.44 -3.57
C SER A 623 5.91 21.10 -4.25
N LEU A 624 4.79 20.45 -3.89
CA LEU A 624 4.32 19.24 -4.58
C LEU A 624 3.93 19.51 -6.03
N LEU A 625 3.11 20.53 -6.29
CA LEU A 625 2.74 20.90 -7.67
C LEU A 625 3.94 21.30 -8.50
N ARG A 626 4.93 21.98 -7.90
CA ARG A 626 6.19 22.31 -8.56
C ARG A 626 6.98 21.03 -8.90
N ALA A 627 7.14 20.10 -7.96
CA ALA A 627 7.81 18.83 -8.19
C ALA A 627 7.17 18.03 -9.34
N MET A 628 5.84 18.11 -9.48
CA MET A 628 5.11 17.36 -10.51
C MET A 628 5.13 18.01 -11.90
N PHE A 629 5.09 19.37 -11.98
CA PHE A 629 4.76 20.06 -13.23
C PHE A 629 5.77 21.14 -13.66
N SER A 630 6.76 21.47 -12.82
CA SER A 630 7.71 22.52 -13.18
C SER A 630 8.63 22.06 -14.29
N THR A 631 8.81 22.94 -15.28
CA THR A 631 9.82 22.79 -16.35
C THR A 631 11.07 23.65 -16.07
N ALA A 632 11.09 24.40 -14.95
CA ALA A 632 12.23 25.24 -14.58
C ALA A 632 13.41 24.40 -14.11
N THR A 633 14.63 24.86 -14.43
CA THR A 633 15.90 24.28 -14.00
C THR A 633 16.73 25.32 -13.26
N PRO A 634 16.26 25.82 -12.09
CA PRO A 634 17.05 26.72 -11.28
C PRO A 634 18.23 25.97 -10.67
N GLY A 635 19.31 26.69 -10.38
CA GLY A 635 20.49 26.11 -9.73
C GLY A 635 20.16 25.52 -8.34
N PRO A 636 21.00 24.59 -7.85
CA PRO A 636 20.86 23.97 -6.55
C PRO A 636 20.74 25.01 -5.43
N GLY A 637 19.83 24.80 -4.48
CA GLY A 637 19.62 25.72 -3.36
C GLY A 637 18.66 26.89 -3.64
N SER A 638 18.15 27.03 -4.86
CA SER A 638 17.11 28.00 -5.18
C SER A 638 15.78 27.67 -4.52
N PRO A 639 15.05 28.64 -3.93
CA PRO A 639 13.68 28.41 -3.45
C PRO A 639 12.70 27.95 -4.55
N ALA A 640 13.06 28.15 -5.81
CA ALA A 640 12.28 27.72 -6.97
C ALA A 640 12.65 26.32 -7.46
N ASP A 641 13.60 25.65 -6.83
CA ASP A 641 14.04 24.30 -7.20
C ASP A 641 12.88 23.30 -7.08
N PRO A 642 12.51 22.58 -8.15
CA PRO A 642 11.48 21.55 -8.10
C PRO A 642 11.92 20.29 -7.37
N GLY A 643 13.22 20.06 -7.20
CA GLY A 643 13.84 18.88 -6.67
C GLY A 643 14.62 18.08 -7.72
N ASP A 644 15.05 16.89 -7.34
CA ASP A 644 15.77 15.93 -8.17
C ASP A 644 14.78 15.15 -9.05
N ARG A 645 14.86 15.31 -10.37
CA ARG A 645 13.89 14.84 -11.35
C ARG A 645 14.48 13.77 -12.24
N GLN A 646 13.74 12.66 -12.36
CA GLN A 646 14.07 11.56 -13.25
C GLN A 646 12.93 11.35 -14.25
N GLY A 647 13.28 10.98 -15.47
CA GLY A 647 12.36 10.58 -16.51
C GLY A 647 12.74 9.23 -17.10
N ALA A 648 11.78 8.37 -17.39
CA ALA A 648 12.05 7.11 -18.07
C ALA A 648 10.99 6.79 -19.13
N PHE A 649 11.44 6.01 -20.11
CA PHE A 649 10.62 5.43 -21.15
C PHE A 649 10.88 3.94 -21.20
N ASP A 650 9.84 3.11 -21.22
CA ASP A 650 9.94 1.67 -21.35
C ASP A 650 9.07 1.14 -22.48
N PHE A 651 9.46 -0.02 -23.03
CA PHE A 651 8.69 -0.69 -24.05
C PHE A 651 8.79 -2.21 -23.93
N VAL A 652 7.74 -2.89 -24.41
CA VAL A 652 7.72 -4.34 -24.62
C VAL A 652 7.17 -4.62 -26.01
N TYR A 653 7.91 -5.34 -26.82
CA TYR A 653 7.49 -5.72 -28.17
C TYR A 653 7.61 -7.23 -28.39
N ARG A 654 6.46 -7.90 -28.50
CA ARG A 654 6.37 -9.33 -28.82
C ARG A 654 6.27 -9.51 -30.33
N ILE A 655 7.03 -10.46 -30.88
CA ILE A 655 7.06 -10.79 -32.29
C ILE A 655 6.51 -12.22 -32.51
N PRO A 656 5.19 -12.38 -32.76
CA PRO A 656 4.57 -13.70 -32.87
C PRO A 656 5.18 -14.56 -33.99
N LYS A 657 5.55 -13.95 -35.13
CA LYS A 657 6.16 -14.64 -36.28
C LYS A 657 7.53 -15.23 -35.99
N LEU A 658 8.25 -14.72 -34.99
CA LEU A 658 9.54 -15.22 -34.52
C LEU A 658 9.37 -16.05 -33.22
N ARG A 659 8.35 -16.90 -33.15
CA ARG A 659 8.05 -17.77 -31.99
C ARG A 659 7.86 -17.02 -30.69
N ASN A 660 7.15 -15.91 -30.78
CA ASN A 660 6.88 -15.05 -29.65
C ASN A 660 8.13 -14.44 -28.98
N LEU A 661 9.21 -14.28 -29.73
CA LEU A 661 10.37 -13.52 -29.27
C LEU A 661 9.91 -12.16 -28.76
N THR A 662 10.31 -11.81 -27.55
CA THR A 662 9.93 -10.54 -26.92
C THR A 662 11.16 -9.68 -26.72
N PHE A 663 11.17 -8.48 -27.30
CA PHE A 663 12.12 -7.40 -27.02
C PHE A 663 11.50 -6.46 -25.98
N TYR A 664 12.32 -5.99 -25.07
CA TYR A 664 11.90 -4.99 -24.10
C TYR A 664 13.11 -4.16 -23.65
N GLY A 665 12.86 -3.05 -22.99
CA GLY A 665 13.91 -2.25 -22.40
C GLY A 665 13.38 -0.97 -21.79
N ASP A 666 14.25 -0.38 -21.01
CA ASP A 666 14.05 0.91 -20.35
C ASP A 666 15.14 1.89 -20.81
N ALA A 667 14.78 3.16 -20.90
CA ALA A 667 15.72 4.25 -21.05
C ALA A 667 15.42 5.28 -19.97
N TYR A 668 16.44 5.74 -19.25
CA TYR A 668 16.35 6.60 -18.06
C TYR A 668 17.20 7.87 -18.25
N SER A 669 16.65 9.01 -17.88
CA SER A 669 17.31 10.30 -17.94
C SER A 669 17.29 10.98 -16.59
N GLU A 670 18.40 11.60 -16.21
CA GLU A 670 18.59 12.40 -15.00
C GLU A 670 18.35 13.88 -15.28
N ASP A 671 17.76 14.62 -14.32
CA ASP A 671 17.60 16.08 -14.32
C ASP A 671 16.87 16.70 -15.54
N GLN A 672 16.05 15.91 -16.23
CA GLN A 672 15.36 16.37 -17.43
C GLN A 672 14.02 17.03 -17.11
N ALA A 673 13.87 18.29 -17.49
CA ALA A 673 12.63 19.03 -17.34
C ALA A 673 11.81 19.12 -18.64
N ASN A 674 12.48 19.22 -19.78
CA ASN A 674 11.79 19.40 -21.05
C ASN A 674 12.76 19.16 -22.25
N PRO A 675 12.51 18.17 -23.11
CA PRO A 675 11.49 17.12 -22.94
C PRO A 675 11.81 16.21 -21.75
N TRP A 676 10.84 15.53 -21.20
CA TRP A 676 10.98 14.63 -20.03
C TRP A 676 12.03 13.54 -20.22
N PHE A 677 12.64 13.46 -21.37
CA PHE A 677 13.58 12.44 -21.76
C PHE A 677 14.62 12.96 -22.75
N ALA A 678 15.90 12.73 -22.49
CA ALA A 678 17.02 13.06 -23.37
C ALA A 678 17.68 11.79 -23.89
N TRP A 679 17.45 11.47 -25.16
CA TRP A 679 17.93 10.23 -25.80
C TRP A 679 19.45 10.14 -25.86
N ASP A 680 20.13 11.27 -26.02
CA ASP A 680 21.57 11.38 -26.14
C ASP A 680 22.33 11.22 -24.81
N LYS A 681 21.58 11.27 -23.68
CA LYS A 681 22.14 11.21 -22.31
C LYS A 681 21.39 10.23 -21.43
N SER A 682 20.91 9.13 -22.02
CA SER A 682 20.12 8.16 -21.30
C SER A 682 20.95 6.97 -20.88
N ALA A 683 20.74 6.50 -19.65
CA ALA A 683 21.02 5.15 -19.26
C ALA A 683 20.03 4.21 -19.95
N ILE A 684 20.45 3.01 -20.29
CA ILE A 684 19.63 2.08 -21.07
C ILE A 684 19.76 0.68 -20.48
N THR A 685 18.63 -0.02 -20.37
CA THR A 685 18.57 -1.48 -20.33
C THR A 685 17.83 -1.99 -21.55
N SER A 686 18.17 -3.17 -21.98
CA SER A 686 17.46 -3.84 -23.07
C SER A 686 17.59 -5.35 -22.92
N GLY A 687 16.53 -6.06 -23.25
CA GLY A 687 16.46 -7.49 -23.09
C GLY A 687 15.73 -8.22 -24.21
N ILE A 688 16.04 -9.51 -24.29
CA ILE A 688 15.41 -10.46 -25.19
C ILE A 688 14.90 -11.62 -24.35
N TYR A 689 13.64 -11.98 -24.54
CA TYR A 689 13.03 -13.14 -23.90
C TYR A 689 12.49 -14.12 -24.96
N ILE A 690 12.90 -15.37 -24.84
CA ILE A 690 12.44 -16.50 -25.64
C ILE A 690 11.65 -17.41 -24.72
N PRO A 691 10.29 -17.37 -24.73
CA PRO A 691 9.47 -18.10 -23.76
C PRO A 691 9.49 -19.62 -23.96
N GLN A 692 9.87 -20.08 -25.17
CA GLN A 692 10.02 -21.50 -25.50
C GLN A 692 11.16 -21.69 -26.53
N VAL A 693 12.20 -22.37 -26.11
CA VAL A 693 13.31 -22.73 -27.02
C VAL A 693 12.86 -23.79 -28.03
N PRO A 694 13.22 -23.67 -29.31
CA PRO A 694 12.88 -24.65 -30.34
C PRO A 694 13.28 -26.08 -29.94
N LYS A 695 12.37 -27.02 -30.08
CA LYS A 695 12.51 -28.45 -29.71
C LYS A 695 12.51 -28.74 -28.20
N ILE A 696 12.67 -27.76 -27.32
CA ILE A 696 12.64 -27.92 -25.84
C ILE A 696 11.64 -26.94 -25.27
N HIS A 697 10.33 -27.22 -25.38
CA HIS A 697 9.24 -26.30 -24.98
C HIS A 697 9.21 -25.96 -23.49
N LYS A 698 9.89 -26.73 -22.66
CA LYS A 698 10.06 -26.50 -21.23
C LYS A 698 11.23 -25.58 -20.87
N LEU A 699 12.00 -25.14 -21.85
CA LEU A 699 13.14 -24.27 -21.67
C LEU A 699 12.81 -22.87 -22.17
N ASP A 700 13.03 -21.86 -21.34
CA ASP A 700 13.06 -20.46 -21.73
C ASP A 700 14.48 -19.88 -21.60
N LEU A 701 14.71 -18.78 -22.28
CA LEU A 701 15.97 -18.06 -22.24
C LEU A 701 15.70 -16.55 -22.19
N ARG A 702 16.42 -15.86 -21.32
CA ARG A 702 16.38 -14.40 -21.20
C ARG A 702 17.81 -13.85 -21.10
N VAL A 703 18.09 -12.77 -21.82
CA VAL A 703 19.36 -12.05 -21.78
C VAL A 703 19.06 -10.56 -21.71
N GLU A 704 19.71 -9.86 -20.80
CA GLU A 704 19.59 -8.41 -20.61
C GLU A 704 20.96 -7.77 -20.61
N GLY A 705 21.05 -6.54 -21.14
CA GLY A 705 22.19 -5.66 -21.02
C GLY A 705 21.80 -4.35 -20.34
N ALA A 706 22.64 -3.84 -19.46
CA ALA A 706 22.44 -2.58 -18.75
C ALA A 706 23.66 -1.66 -18.93
N TYR A 707 23.41 -0.36 -19.12
CA TYR A 707 24.44 0.63 -19.39
C TYR A 707 24.10 1.97 -18.76
N THR A 708 24.93 2.39 -17.80
CA THR A 708 24.91 3.71 -17.16
C THR A 708 26.25 4.45 -17.31
N ASP A 709 27.17 3.93 -18.11
CA ASP A 709 28.50 4.50 -18.35
C ASP A 709 28.45 5.49 -19.51
N LEU A 710 28.04 6.75 -19.23
CA LEU A 710 28.03 7.79 -20.26
C LEU A 710 29.43 8.00 -20.82
N PRO A 711 29.59 7.99 -22.17
CA PRO A 711 30.86 8.36 -22.77
C PRO A 711 31.17 9.81 -22.38
N GLY A 712 32.32 10.02 -21.68
CA GLY A 712 32.77 11.34 -21.30
C GLY A 712 32.93 12.22 -22.50
N GLY A 713 32.43 13.45 -22.46
CA GLY A 713 32.78 14.45 -23.46
C GLY A 713 31.73 15.43 -23.92
N THR A 714 30.62 15.63 -23.26
CA THR A 714 29.80 16.81 -23.56
C THR A 714 29.47 17.59 -22.29
N ALA A 715 30.32 18.57 -22.12
CA ALA A 715 30.18 19.75 -21.27
C ALA A 715 29.04 19.85 -20.23
N THR A 716 29.43 20.16 -19.08
CA THR A 716 28.92 20.79 -17.90
C THR A 716 28.74 19.87 -16.70
N ILE A 717 27.57 19.58 -16.27
CA ILE A 717 27.30 18.78 -15.05
C ILE A 717 27.30 17.28 -15.36
N SER A 718 27.02 16.91 -16.59
CA SER A 718 26.97 15.53 -17.07
C SER A 718 28.36 14.87 -17.32
N GLU A 719 29.43 15.62 -17.10
CA GLU A 719 30.79 15.09 -17.19
C GLU A 719 31.33 14.55 -15.86
N GLN A 720 30.58 14.74 -14.77
CA GLN A 720 31.02 14.22 -13.49
C GLN A 720 30.86 12.70 -13.45
N PRO A 721 31.90 11.97 -13.05
CA PRO A 721 31.81 10.52 -12.87
C PRO A 721 30.68 10.16 -11.90
N GLY A 722 29.90 9.16 -12.25
CA GLY A 722 28.79 8.70 -11.40
C GLY A 722 27.54 9.57 -11.49
N PHE A 723 27.25 10.14 -12.65
CA PHE A 723 26.15 11.06 -12.90
C PHE A 723 24.76 10.47 -12.62
N PHE A 724 24.49 9.25 -13.06
CA PHE A 724 23.16 8.64 -12.88
C PHE A 724 22.86 8.36 -11.41
N TYR A 725 21.59 8.54 -11.02
CA TYR A 725 21.07 8.31 -9.66
C TYR A 725 21.67 9.23 -8.60
N TYR A 726 22.50 10.19 -8.97
CA TYR A 726 23.12 11.16 -8.09
C TYR A 726 22.51 12.55 -8.27
N ASN A 727 22.41 13.32 -7.19
CA ASN A 727 21.93 14.70 -7.24
C ASN A 727 22.80 15.63 -6.41
N LEU A 728 23.07 16.81 -6.95
CA LEU A 728 23.87 17.85 -6.26
C LEU A 728 23.19 18.41 -5.01
N HIS A 729 21.85 18.35 -4.93
CA HIS A 729 21.10 18.81 -3.77
C HIS A 729 20.93 17.69 -2.74
N TYR A 730 20.39 16.52 -3.14
CA TYR A 730 20.18 15.35 -2.28
C TYR A 730 21.36 14.40 -2.39
N ARG A 731 22.37 14.55 -1.49
CA ARG A 731 23.68 13.86 -1.58
C ARG A 731 23.57 12.31 -1.51
N SER A 732 22.49 11.79 -0.93
CA SER A 732 22.23 10.36 -0.94
C SER A 732 21.61 9.84 -2.25
N GLY A 733 21.31 10.73 -3.19
CA GLY A 733 20.79 10.39 -4.51
C GLY A 733 19.48 9.61 -4.51
N TYR A 734 19.28 8.79 -5.53
CA TYR A 734 18.05 8.01 -5.75
C TYR A 734 18.05 6.71 -4.92
N THR A 735 18.08 6.86 -3.59
CA THR A 735 18.15 5.74 -2.65
C THR A 735 17.04 5.76 -1.61
N ASN A 736 16.77 4.60 -1.00
CA ASN A 736 15.99 4.48 0.23
C ASN A 736 16.75 3.61 1.21
N ASN A 737 16.94 4.12 2.44
CA ASN A 737 17.72 3.47 3.49
C ASN A 737 19.12 3.02 3.01
N GLY A 738 19.79 3.85 2.19
CA GLY A 738 21.11 3.58 1.63
C GLY A 738 21.17 2.60 0.46
N ASN A 739 20.04 2.02 0.06
CA ASN A 739 19.95 1.12 -1.08
C ASN A 739 19.38 1.83 -2.31
N LEU A 740 19.91 1.53 -3.50
CA LEU A 740 19.46 2.10 -4.75
C LEU A 740 18.00 1.67 -5.05
N LEU A 741 17.12 2.60 -5.36
CA LEU A 741 15.72 2.34 -5.71
C LEU A 741 15.56 1.65 -7.07
N ALA A 742 16.60 1.67 -7.90
CA ALA A 742 16.57 1.34 -9.32
C ALA A 742 17.45 0.13 -9.66
N SER A 743 17.95 0.08 -10.90
CA SER A 743 18.70 -1.05 -11.47
C SER A 743 20.01 -1.36 -10.71
N TRP A 744 20.31 -2.63 -10.59
CA TRP A 744 21.53 -3.20 -9.99
C TRP A 744 22.84 -2.69 -10.60
N ILE A 745 22.78 -2.17 -11.84
CA ILE A 745 23.98 -1.72 -12.56
C ILE A 745 24.71 -0.55 -11.89
N GLY A 746 24.00 0.21 -11.04
CA GLY A 746 24.58 1.33 -10.31
C GLY A 746 24.77 2.58 -11.15
N ARG A 747 25.60 3.54 -10.62
CA ARG A 747 25.71 4.90 -11.12
C ARG A 747 26.50 5.03 -12.42
N GLN A 748 27.57 4.25 -12.61
CA GLN A 748 28.41 4.29 -13.81
C GLN A 748 28.98 2.91 -14.09
N GLY A 749 28.19 2.11 -14.74
CA GLY A 749 28.51 0.73 -15.03
C GLY A 749 27.95 0.25 -16.37
N GLN A 750 28.49 -0.85 -16.81
CA GLN A 750 27.96 -1.64 -17.93
C GLN A 750 27.94 -3.11 -17.53
N GLY A 751 26.93 -3.83 -17.96
CA GLY A 751 26.81 -5.23 -17.59
C GLY A 751 25.79 -6.00 -18.39
N ALA A 752 25.78 -7.29 -18.17
CA ALA A 752 24.82 -8.20 -18.75
C ALA A 752 24.39 -9.24 -17.72
N GLU A 753 23.16 -9.67 -17.87
CA GLU A 753 22.55 -10.70 -17.05
C GLU A 753 21.83 -11.70 -17.97
N ALA A 754 21.91 -13.00 -17.68
CA ALA A 754 21.29 -14.04 -18.48
C ALA A 754 20.68 -15.12 -17.59
N TRP A 755 19.50 -15.59 -17.95
CA TRP A 755 18.79 -16.68 -17.28
C TRP A 755 18.34 -17.73 -18.28
N SER A 756 18.38 -18.97 -17.85
CA SER A 756 17.77 -20.10 -18.54
C SER A 756 16.97 -20.92 -17.54
N ASN A 757 15.67 -21.02 -17.73
CA ASN A 757 14.77 -21.78 -16.87
C ASN A 757 14.33 -23.06 -17.54
N TYR A 758 14.52 -24.20 -16.87
CA TYR A 758 13.89 -25.45 -17.24
C TYR A 758 12.70 -25.74 -16.32
N TRP A 759 11.51 -25.80 -16.91
CA TRP A 759 10.26 -25.96 -16.20
C TRP A 759 9.82 -27.42 -16.14
N PHE A 760 9.86 -28.02 -14.94
CA PHE A 760 9.33 -29.37 -14.72
C PHE A 760 7.80 -29.36 -14.70
N SER A 761 7.21 -28.32 -14.09
CA SER A 761 5.78 -28.03 -14.00
C SER A 761 5.54 -26.49 -13.94
N PRO A 762 4.31 -25.99 -13.93
CA PRO A 762 4.04 -24.56 -13.83
C PRO A 762 4.71 -23.85 -12.65
N ARG A 763 4.84 -24.56 -11.51
CA ARG A 763 5.41 -24.03 -10.27
C ARG A 763 6.84 -24.50 -9.99
N ASN A 764 7.36 -25.50 -10.73
CA ASN A 764 8.65 -26.11 -10.46
C ASN A 764 9.65 -25.82 -11.58
N ARG A 765 10.79 -25.22 -11.23
CA ARG A 765 11.84 -24.88 -12.21
C ARG A 765 13.24 -25.08 -11.66
N LEU A 766 14.16 -25.27 -12.56
CA LEU A 766 15.59 -25.11 -12.36
C LEU A 766 16.05 -23.93 -13.20
N GLN A 767 16.72 -22.96 -12.61
CA GLN A 767 17.26 -21.77 -13.28
C GLN A 767 18.78 -21.79 -13.22
N LEU A 768 19.40 -21.53 -14.34
CA LEU A 768 20.80 -21.12 -14.42
C LEU A 768 20.84 -19.61 -14.60
N HIS A 769 21.73 -18.95 -13.89
CA HIS A 769 21.87 -17.49 -13.86
C HIS A 769 23.33 -17.12 -14.05
N PHE A 770 23.58 -16.08 -14.83
CA PHE A 770 24.88 -15.45 -15.05
C PHE A 770 24.72 -13.94 -14.98
N ARG A 771 25.63 -13.25 -14.28
CA ARG A 771 25.70 -11.79 -14.26
C ARG A 771 27.15 -11.33 -14.37
N HIS A 772 27.36 -10.27 -15.14
CA HIS A 772 28.64 -9.58 -15.22
C HIS A 772 28.43 -8.07 -15.15
N GLN A 773 29.19 -7.39 -14.30
CA GLN A 773 29.20 -5.94 -14.12
C GLN A 773 30.63 -5.42 -14.24
N LYS A 774 30.77 -4.28 -14.91
CA LYS A 774 32.02 -3.49 -14.95
C LYS A 774 31.68 -2.06 -14.56
N VAL A 775 32.38 -1.51 -13.56
CA VAL A 775 32.29 -0.11 -13.11
C VAL A 775 33.47 0.65 -13.70
N ASP A 776 33.18 1.86 -14.22
CA ASP A 776 34.19 2.67 -14.92
C ASP A 776 35.26 3.22 -13.97
N HIS A 777 36.52 3.24 -14.43
CA HIS A 777 37.67 3.74 -13.68
C HIS A 777 37.67 5.26 -13.43
N LYS A 778 36.91 6.03 -14.20
CA LYS A 778 36.72 7.47 -13.97
C LYS A 778 35.83 7.74 -12.77
N PHE A 779 34.88 6.84 -12.49
CA PHE A 779 34.00 6.90 -11.33
C PHE A 779 34.68 6.34 -10.09
N ILE A 780 35.18 5.12 -10.18
CA ILE A 780 35.92 4.45 -9.08
C ILE A 780 37.39 4.26 -9.52
N PRO A 781 38.38 4.87 -8.85
CA PRO A 781 39.79 4.71 -9.20
C PRO A 781 40.18 3.23 -9.33
N GLY A 782 40.74 2.89 -10.49
CA GLY A 782 41.06 1.51 -10.84
C GLY A 782 39.90 0.70 -11.39
N GLY A 783 38.69 1.29 -11.42
CA GLY A 783 37.48 0.59 -11.87
C GLY A 783 37.06 -0.53 -10.96
N GLY A 784 36.11 -1.34 -11.42
CA GLY A 784 35.66 -2.54 -10.73
C GLY A 784 35.02 -3.55 -11.67
N THR A 785 35.06 -4.82 -11.28
CA THR A 785 34.33 -5.89 -11.98
C THR A 785 33.70 -6.84 -10.96
N LEU A 786 32.53 -7.34 -11.32
CA LEU A 786 31.84 -8.40 -10.59
C LEU A 786 31.33 -9.41 -11.63
N THR A 787 31.49 -10.68 -11.35
CA THR A 787 30.95 -11.78 -12.16
C THR A 787 30.41 -12.85 -11.23
N ASP A 788 29.18 -13.25 -11.42
CA ASP A 788 28.60 -14.36 -10.73
C ASP A 788 27.93 -15.39 -11.64
N LEU A 789 27.85 -16.59 -11.13
CA LEU A 789 27.18 -17.74 -11.74
C LEU A 789 26.35 -18.41 -10.66
N GLY A 790 25.07 -18.59 -10.92
CA GLY A 790 24.11 -19.13 -9.96
C GLY A 790 23.26 -20.25 -10.53
N ILE A 791 22.83 -21.12 -9.62
CA ILE A 791 21.81 -22.14 -9.87
C ILE A 791 20.72 -21.95 -8.81
N ARG A 792 19.47 -21.87 -9.26
CA ARG A 792 18.29 -21.79 -8.40
C ARG A 792 17.30 -22.91 -8.73
N ALA A 793 16.77 -23.57 -7.73
CA ALA A 793 15.69 -24.54 -7.84
C ALA A 793 14.48 -24.05 -7.02
N ASP A 794 13.32 -23.91 -7.66
CA ASP A 794 12.04 -23.64 -7.01
C ASP A 794 11.17 -24.90 -7.16
N LEU A 795 10.78 -25.50 -6.02
CA LEU A 795 10.12 -26.80 -5.98
C LEU A 795 8.91 -26.77 -5.03
N TRP A 796 7.72 -26.99 -5.56
CA TRP A 796 6.53 -27.26 -4.77
C TRP A 796 6.48 -28.74 -4.42
N VAL A 797 6.79 -29.06 -3.18
CA VAL A 797 6.88 -30.45 -2.69
C VAL A 797 5.48 -30.99 -2.38
N ARG A 798 4.57 -30.12 -1.91
CA ARG A 798 3.16 -30.39 -1.67
C ARG A 798 2.36 -29.14 -2.04
N SER A 799 1.02 -29.27 -2.08
CA SER A 799 0.13 -28.13 -2.38
C SER A 799 0.33 -26.90 -1.47
N MET A 800 0.81 -27.11 -0.25
CA MET A 800 1.01 -26.06 0.75
C MET A 800 2.48 -25.76 1.06
N VAL A 801 3.45 -26.42 0.43
CA VAL A 801 4.87 -26.25 0.79
C VAL A 801 5.71 -26.10 -0.45
N ASP A 802 6.39 -24.99 -0.56
CA ASP A 802 7.46 -24.79 -1.54
C ASP A 802 8.85 -24.68 -0.88
N ILE A 803 9.84 -25.05 -1.64
CA ILE A 803 11.26 -24.94 -1.30
C ILE A 803 11.96 -24.18 -2.42
N SER A 804 12.65 -23.11 -2.07
CA SER A 804 13.56 -22.40 -2.98
C SER A 804 14.98 -22.54 -2.50
N SER A 805 15.88 -22.98 -3.39
CA SER A 805 17.30 -23.15 -3.09
C SER A 805 18.14 -22.45 -4.14
N THR A 806 19.11 -21.65 -3.72
CA THR A 806 20.04 -20.95 -4.62
C THR A 806 21.47 -21.19 -4.16
N VAL A 807 22.36 -21.47 -5.10
CA VAL A 807 23.80 -21.47 -4.91
C VAL A 807 24.42 -20.56 -5.95
N GLN A 808 25.20 -19.57 -5.52
CA GLN A 808 25.87 -18.58 -6.37
C GLN A 808 27.36 -18.56 -6.04
N TYR A 809 28.19 -18.62 -7.06
CA TYR A 809 29.62 -18.32 -7.00
C TYR A 809 29.83 -16.92 -7.56
N GLU A 810 30.51 -16.06 -6.81
CA GLU A 810 30.84 -14.69 -7.22
C GLU A 810 32.34 -14.46 -7.17
N ARG A 811 32.83 -13.73 -8.16
CA ARG A 811 34.17 -13.16 -8.18
C ARG A 811 34.10 -11.67 -8.49
N TRP A 812 34.68 -10.86 -7.59
CA TRP A 812 34.74 -9.43 -7.79
C TRP A 812 36.15 -8.87 -7.60
N ASN A 813 36.42 -7.73 -8.24
CA ASN A 813 37.68 -7.01 -8.16
C ASN A 813 37.40 -5.51 -8.13
N PHE A 814 37.55 -4.90 -6.96
CA PHE A 814 37.52 -3.43 -6.75
C PHE A 814 38.81 -3.06 -5.99
N PRO A 815 39.85 -2.56 -6.70
CA PRO A 815 41.16 -2.27 -6.08
C PRO A 815 41.12 -1.33 -4.89
N VAL A 816 40.13 -0.42 -4.85
CA VAL A 816 39.92 0.51 -3.72
C VAL A 816 39.36 -0.19 -2.46
N ILE A 817 38.75 -1.38 -2.60
CA ILE A 817 38.23 -2.19 -1.50
C ILE A 817 39.25 -3.26 -1.10
N ALA A 818 39.79 -4.00 -2.06
CA ALA A 818 40.75 -5.06 -1.82
C ALA A 818 41.82 -5.08 -2.91
N PRO A 819 43.12 -5.24 -2.55
CA PRO A 819 44.23 -5.18 -3.51
C PRO A 819 44.26 -6.39 -4.47
N ALA A 820 43.59 -7.48 -4.14
CA ALA A 820 43.48 -8.68 -4.97
C ALA A 820 42.01 -9.05 -5.19
N PRO A 821 41.69 -9.70 -6.32
CA PRO A 821 40.34 -10.19 -6.56
C PRO A 821 39.83 -11.08 -5.41
N GLN A 822 38.57 -10.88 -5.04
CA GLN A 822 37.90 -11.64 -3.99
C GLN A 822 36.89 -12.62 -4.62
N THR A 823 36.57 -13.66 -3.88
CA THR A 823 35.53 -14.62 -4.26
C THR A 823 34.63 -14.90 -3.08
N ASN A 824 33.36 -15.17 -3.33
CA ASN A 824 32.44 -15.67 -2.33
C ASN A 824 31.51 -16.74 -2.91
N ILE A 825 30.95 -17.54 -2.03
CA ILE A 825 29.89 -18.50 -2.34
C ILE A 825 28.72 -18.16 -1.44
N THR A 826 27.57 -17.87 -2.07
CA THR A 826 26.29 -17.63 -1.37
C THR A 826 25.39 -18.85 -1.58
N ALA A 827 24.97 -19.47 -0.48
CA ALA A 827 23.99 -20.57 -0.50
C ALA A 827 22.74 -20.14 0.26
N GLN A 828 21.58 -20.16 -0.39
CA GLN A 828 20.29 -19.83 0.21
C GLN A 828 19.37 -21.04 0.18
N PHE A 829 18.60 -21.22 1.23
CA PHE A 829 17.57 -22.24 1.34
C PHE A 829 16.36 -21.64 2.05
N GLN A 830 15.21 -21.61 1.37
CA GLN A 830 13.95 -21.12 1.92
C GLN A 830 12.90 -22.21 1.88
N ILE A 831 12.17 -22.35 2.97
CA ILE A 831 10.94 -23.13 3.05
C ILE A 831 9.80 -22.16 3.27
N THR A 832 8.74 -22.29 2.46
CA THR A 832 7.51 -21.51 2.60
C THR A 832 6.34 -22.47 2.79
N PHE A 833 5.53 -22.18 3.78
CA PHE A 833 4.26 -22.84 4.04
C PHE A 833 3.11 -21.90 3.66
N HIS A 834 2.19 -22.37 2.80
CA HIS A 834 0.99 -21.65 2.33
C HIS A 834 -0.25 -22.28 2.97
N PRO A 835 -0.71 -21.79 4.12
CA PRO A 835 -1.89 -22.33 4.75
C PRO A 835 -3.14 -21.93 3.96
N HIS A 836 -3.98 -22.90 3.57
CA HIS A 836 -5.33 -22.62 3.02
C HIS A 836 -6.28 -22.26 4.16
N TRP A 837 -5.94 -21.21 4.91
CA TRP A 837 -6.72 -20.79 6.06
C TRP A 837 -7.37 -19.45 5.77
N THR A 838 -8.66 -19.52 5.38
CA THR A 838 -9.51 -18.35 5.18
C THR A 838 -10.52 -18.29 6.31
N LEU A 839 -10.50 -17.24 7.11
CA LEU A 839 -11.60 -16.86 7.98
C LEU A 839 -12.59 -16.05 7.13
N ARG A 840 -13.73 -16.66 6.82
CA ARG A 840 -14.85 -16.03 6.11
C ARG A 840 -15.89 -15.53 7.09
#